data_f93345b2eb93f53a06f9afe1e3a9d22f
#
_entry.id   f93345b2eb93f53a06f9afe1e3a9d22f
#
_cell.length_a   1.000
_cell.length_b   1.000
_cell.length_c   1.000
_cell.angle_alpha   90.00
_cell.angle_beta   90.00
_cell.angle_gamma   90.00
#
_symmetry.space_group_name_H-M   'P 1'
#
loop_
_entity.id
_entity.type
_entity.pdbx_description
1 polymer ?
#
loop_
_entity_poly.entity_id
_entity_poly.type
_entity_poly.pdbx_seq_one_letter_code
_entity_poly.pdbx_strand_id
1 'polypeptide(L)'
;MKQPISILPAIALRGTTILPDMIVHFDVSRERSIKAIEAAMLHDQKIFLVTQKDPEVEKPELSELYQVGTVAYIKQVVKLPHDLLRVLVEGIERAELLGLEQEEPFLKAETALFEPDGAQYTKSLKEAMFRSIQELFQRYCMESGKISKDLAAQIMNITELEELIPQISVNVPLTYQNKQKILEAVSLENQYEVLAVILNNEIEVMQIGHDLQRKLKARVDKNQRDYILREQLKLIREELGEENTADTAEEYRQKAEALDAPQEVKDKLNKEIDRFKSMNNAAAESSVLSTYIETLLGLPWNKKSEDSTDLKEAWKILEEGHYGLKDVKERIMEFLAVRKLTSGGKSPILCLVGPPGTGKTSIAKSVAEALHKKYVRICLGGVRDEAEIRGHRKTYVGAMPGRITAALSQAGVSNPLMLLDEIDKTSSDYKGDTSAALLEVLDPEQNNHFNDHYVEVPQDLSEVLFIATANDMDGIPRPLLDRMEVIEISGYTENEKEHIAKDHLIPKQLEVNGIPEGKLKIQTLALRKIITLYTREAGVRNLERKIGEICRKAAREIYEGKKKKVTISTKNLEHYLGKEKYTFDKKNEKDEVGIVRGLAWTSVGGDTLEIEVNVMPGKGEFKLTGQLGDVMKESAQAGISYIRSVSEQYQIPDDFFTRHDIHIHIPEGAVPKDGPSAGVTMAIAMLSAITGKKVRADVAMTGEITLRGRVLPIGGLKEKTLAAKNAGIRTVCVPGKNEKDIEELSAEIKKDLEIVYADTIEDILKVAFVKE
;
A
#
# COMPACT_ATOMS: atom_id res chain seq x y z
N MET A 1 39.26 28.95 9.82
CA MET A 1 40.28 28.87 8.74
C MET A 1 39.61 28.19 7.54
N LYS A 2 39.98 28.56 6.30
CA LYS A 2 39.41 27.82 5.14
C LYS A 2 39.98 26.42 5.16
N GLN A 3 39.12 25.41 5.22
CA GLN A 3 39.52 23.99 5.12
C GLN A 3 40.34 23.78 3.82
N PRO A 4 41.42 22.97 3.83
CA PRO A 4 42.15 22.67 2.62
C PRO A 4 41.25 21.89 1.66
N ILE A 5 40.88 22.53 0.54
CA ILE A 5 40.12 21.87 -0.51
C ILE A 5 41.08 20.96 -1.27
N SER A 6 40.70 19.68 -1.40
CA SER A 6 41.45 18.69 -2.19
C SER A 6 40.61 18.29 -3.40
N ILE A 7 41.24 18.19 -4.54
CA ILE A 7 40.62 17.71 -5.77
C ILE A 7 41.10 16.28 -5.99
N LEU A 8 40.17 15.32 -5.92
CA LEU A 8 40.47 13.90 -6.00
C LEU A 8 39.68 13.23 -7.12
N PRO A 9 40.26 12.21 -7.79
CA PRO A 9 39.47 11.30 -8.60
C PRO A 9 38.35 10.68 -7.74
N ALA A 10 37.14 10.56 -8.29
CA ALA A 10 35.97 10.11 -7.53
C ALA A 10 35.27 8.95 -8.21
N ILE A 11 34.66 8.09 -7.38
CA ILE A 11 33.80 7.00 -7.81
C ILE A 11 32.44 7.10 -7.08
N ALA A 12 31.38 7.06 -7.87
CA ALA A 12 30.03 6.93 -7.38
C ALA A 12 29.70 5.43 -7.14
N LEU A 13 29.56 5.04 -5.86
CA LEU A 13 29.31 3.68 -5.43
C LEU A 13 27.80 3.34 -5.46
N ARG A 14 27.48 2.14 -5.94
CA ARG A 14 26.12 1.62 -5.98
C ARG A 14 25.85 0.69 -4.82
N GLY A 15 24.86 1.01 -3.98
CA GLY A 15 24.40 0.13 -2.90
C GLY A 15 25.47 -0.22 -1.86
N THR A 16 26.56 0.55 -1.81
CA THR A 16 27.66 0.34 -0.88
C THR A 16 28.17 1.69 -0.36
N THR A 17 28.38 1.78 0.94
CA THR A 17 29.05 2.92 1.58
C THR A 17 30.29 2.43 2.31
N ILE A 18 31.40 3.10 2.10
CA ILE A 18 32.69 2.76 2.71
C ILE A 18 32.92 3.75 3.85
N LEU A 19 33.21 3.22 5.02
CA LEU A 19 33.54 3.99 6.23
C LEU A 19 35.05 4.14 6.37
N PRO A 20 35.55 5.12 7.08
CA PRO A 20 36.96 5.16 7.53
C PRO A 20 37.32 3.84 8.23
N ASP A 21 38.58 3.43 8.13
CA ASP A 21 39.13 2.17 8.65
C ASP A 21 38.56 0.88 8.04
N MET A 22 37.66 1.01 7.07
CA MET A 22 37.07 -0.14 6.36
C MET A 22 37.98 -0.59 5.21
N ILE A 23 38.39 -1.85 5.23
CA ILE A 23 39.13 -2.48 4.12
C ILE A 23 38.14 -3.35 3.35
N VAL A 24 37.90 -3.00 2.09
CA VAL A 24 36.91 -3.71 1.27
C VAL A 24 37.33 -3.79 -0.18
N HIS A 25 36.94 -4.87 -0.85
CA HIS A 25 37.05 -4.99 -2.29
C HIS A 25 35.67 -4.83 -2.94
N PHE A 26 35.64 -4.16 -4.09
CA PHE A 26 34.48 -4.06 -4.93
C PHE A 26 34.87 -4.13 -6.41
N ASP A 27 33.88 -4.53 -7.21
CA ASP A 27 34.10 -4.69 -8.65
C ASP A 27 33.61 -3.45 -9.40
N VAL A 28 34.40 -3.01 -10.34
CA VAL A 28 34.18 -1.79 -11.15
C VAL A 28 34.11 -2.15 -12.61
N SER A 29 32.98 -1.83 -13.24
CA SER A 29 32.69 -2.09 -14.65
C SER A 29 32.46 -0.83 -15.48
N ARG A 30 32.13 0.31 -14.83
CA ARG A 30 31.91 1.57 -15.54
C ARG A 30 33.19 2.19 -16.05
N GLU A 31 33.21 2.56 -17.31
CA GLU A 31 34.40 3.17 -17.95
C GLU A 31 34.89 4.43 -17.21
N ARG A 32 33.98 5.31 -16.77
CA ARG A 32 34.34 6.50 -15.96
C ARG A 32 35.04 6.14 -14.66
N SER A 33 34.55 5.09 -13.97
CA SER A 33 35.13 4.65 -12.69
C SER A 33 36.48 3.95 -12.89
N ILE A 34 36.65 3.21 -13.98
CA ILE A 34 37.93 2.62 -14.38
C ILE A 34 38.97 3.70 -14.60
N LYS A 35 38.62 4.75 -15.37
CA LYS A 35 39.53 5.90 -15.63
C LYS A 35 39.86 6.68 -14.35
N ALA A 36 38.90 6.78 -13.40
CA ALA A 36 39.18 7.42 -12.09
C ALA A 36 40.21 6.62 -11.29
N ILE A 37 40.13 5.29 -11.30
CA ILE A 37 41.11 4.41 -10.64
C ILE A 37 42.47 4.54 -11.30
N GLU A 38 42.55 4.51 -12.63
CA GLU A 38 43.77 4.67 -13.36
C GLU A 38 44.44 6.03 -13.07
N ALA A 39 43.63 7.10 -13.02
CA ALA A 39 44.13 8.43 -12.66
C ALA A 39 44.66 8.49 -11.22
N ALA A 40 43.95 7.86 -10.27
CA ALA A 40 44.40 7.79 -8.88
C ALA A 40 45.73 7.00 -8.73
N MET A 41 45.84 5.88 -9.45
CA MET A 41 47.07 5.05 -9.44
C MET A 41 48.31 5.73 -10.02
N LEU A 42 48.12 6.71 -10.89
CA LEU A 42 49.23 7.52 -11.47
C LEU A 42 49.73 8.61 -10.51
N HIS A 43 48.99 8.90 -9.43
CA HIS A 43 49.34 9.94 -8.46
C HIS A 43 49.63 9.34 -7.07
N ASP A 44 48.89 9.78 -6.07
CA ASP A 44 49.04 9.41 -4.65
C ASP A 44 48.20 8.21 -4.20
N GLN A 45 47.55 7.52 -5.12
CA GLN A 45 46.65 6.37 -4.90
C GLN A 45 45.43 6.70 -4.04
N LYS A 46 45.13 7.98 -3.86
CA LYS A 46 43.96 8.45 -3.16
C LYS A 46 42.79 8.62 -4.10
N ILE A 47 41.62 8.20 -3.64
CA ILE A 47 40.39 8.30 -4.40
C ILE A 47 39.24 8.68 -3.45
N PHE A 48 38.32 9.51 -3.94
CA PHE A 48 37.10 9.84 -3.18
C PHE A 48 35.97 8.90 -3.54
N LEU A 49 35.42 8.26 -2.55
CA LEU A 49 34.33 7.28 -2.69
C LEU A 49 33.04 7.88 -2.12
N VAL A 50 32.05 8.08 -2.96
CA VAL A 50 30.77 8.67 -2.61
C VAL A 50 29.62 7.74 -3.02
N THR A 51 28.63 7.57 -2.15
CA THR A 51 27.49 6.68 -2.41
C THR A 51 26.44 7.41 -3.26
N GLN A 52 25.83 6.71 -4.21
CA GLN A 52 24.67 7.20 -4.95
C GLN A 52 23.41 7.08 -4.08
N LYS A 53 22.50 8.07 -4.16
CA LYS A 53 21.19 8.02 -3.49
C LYS A 53 20.30 6.94 -4.09
N ASP A 54 20.27 6.85 -5.42
CA ASP A 54 19.57 5.80 -6.17
C ASP A 54 20.61 4.91 -6.90
N PRO A 55 20.70 3.62 -6.55
CA PRO A 55 21.63 2.69 -7.20
C PRO A 55 21.34 2.41 -8.68
N GLU A 56 20.13 2.67 -9.17
CA GLU A 56 19.73 2.36 -10.55
C GLU A 56 20.24 3.39 -11.57
N VAL A 57 20.59 4.58 -11.13
CA VAL A 57 21.08 5.64 -12.03
C VAL A 57 22.46 5.28 -12.60
N GLU A 58 22.57 5.27 -13.92
CA GLU A 58 23.85 4.94 -14.58
C GLU A 58 24.89 6.06 -14.53
N LYS A 59 24.47 7.31 -14.71
CA LYS A 59 25.32 8.50 -14.72
C LYS A 59 24.79 9.51 -13.70
N PRO A 60 25.15 9.36 -12.41
CA PRO A 60 24.62 10.25 -11.38
C PRO A 60 25.18 11.66 -11.53
N GLU A 61 24.31 12.64 -11.39
CA GLU A 61 24.64 14.05 -11.23
C GLU A 61 24.98 14.38 -9.77
N LEU A 62 25.50 15.57 -9.51
CA LEU A 62 25.88 15.99 -8.15
C LEU A 62 24.71 15.88 -7.15
N SER A 63 23.49 16.18 -7.57
CA SER A 63 22.26 16.11 -6.75
C SER A 63 21.86 14.69 -6.33
N GLU A 64 22.31 13.68 -7.10
CA GLU A 64 22.03 12.25 -6.90
C GLU A 64 23.11 11.55 -6.07
N LEU A 65 24.15 12.27 -5.68
CA LEU A 65 25.19 11.80 -4.77
C LEU A 65 24.91 12.27 -3.34
N TYR A 66 25.37 11.48 -2.37
CA TYR A 66 25.39 11.95 -0.99
C TYR A 66 26.48 13.03 -0.81
N GLN A 67 26.25 13.95 0.13
CA GLN A 67 27.20 15.05 0.37
C GLN A 67 28.46 14.61 1.12
N VAL A 68 28.38 13.52 1.88
CA VAL A 68 29.52 13.01 2.64
C VAL A 68 29.98 11.69 2.04
N GLY A 69 31.25 11.61 1.74
CA GLY A 69 31.93 10.42 1.26
C GLY A 69 33.21 10.13 2.05
N THR A 70 33.99 9.17 1.56
CA THR A 70 35.23 8.74 2.20
C THR A 70 36.40 8.89 1.24
N VAL A 71 37.44 9.55 1.67
CA VAL A 71 38.76 9.50 1.00
C VAL A 71 39.39 8.15 1.33
N ALA A 72 39.68 7.37 0.31
CA ALA A 72 40.23 6.03 0.45
C ALA A 72 41.57 5.88 -0.28
N TYR A 73 42.37 4.96 0.20
CA TYR A 73 43.65 4.58 -0.42
C TYR A 73 43.47 3.27 -1.21
N ILE A 74 43.91 3.24 -2.45
CA ILE A 74 43.88 2.05 -3.29
C ILE A 74 45.07 1.17 -2.95
N LYS A 75 44.81 0.02 -2.31
CA LYS A 75 45.82 -0.97 -1.91
C LYS A 75 46.20 -1.89 -3.07
N GLN A 76 45.24 -2.33 -3.84
CA GLN A 76 45.44 -3.30 -4.91
C GLN A 76 44.38 -3.17 -6.00
N VAL A 77 44.76 -3.35 -7.25
CA VAL A 77 43.87 -3.42 -8.40
C VAL A 77 44.17 -4.72 -9.16
N VAL A 78 43.14 -5.52 -9.41
CA VAL A 78 43.23 -6.77 -10.15
C VAL A 78 42.32 -6.72 -11.36
N LYS A 79 42.83 -6.97 -12.55
CA LYS A 79 42.04 -7.07 -13.77
C LYS A 79 41.39 -8.45 -13.82
N LEU A 80 40.07 -8.47 -14.01
CA LEU A 80 39.27 -9.66 -14.22
C LEU A 80 38.81 -9.76 -15.70
N PRO A 81 38.36 -10.92 -16.19
CA PRO A 81 37.78 -11.06 -17.53
C PRO A 81 36.61 -10.07 -17.76
N HIS A 82 36.37 -9.68 -19.02
CA HIS A 82 35.31 -8.77 -19.44
C HIS A 82 35.43 -7.33 -18.95
N ASP A 83 36.64 -6.77 -18.96
CA ASP A 83 36.99 -5.39 -18.56
C ASP A 83 36.48 -5.01 -17.15
N LEU A 84 36.41 -5.98 -16.27
CA LEU A 84 36.03 -5.78 -14.86
C LEU A 84 37.31 -5.54 -14.03
N LEU A 85 37.32 -4.49 -13.21
CA LEU A 85 38.41 -4.26 -12.24
C LEU A 85 37.93 -4.59 -10.83
N ARG A 86 38.67 -5.43 -10.13
CA ARG A 86 38.51 -5.62 -8.69
C ARG A 86 39.50 -4.76 -7.95
N VAL A 87 39.00 -3.86 -7.12
CA VAL A 87 39.78 -2.88 -6.40
C VAL A 87 39.67 -3.13 -4.91
N LEU A 88 40.82 -3.23 -4.24
CA LEU A 88 40.90 -3.27 -2.78
C LEU A 88 41.24 -1.85 -2.30
N VAL A 89 40.36 -1.29 -1.49
CA VAL A 89 40.55 0.03 -0.91
C VAL A 89 40.50 -0.02 0.64
N GLU A 90 41.18 0.94 1.24
CA GLU A 90 41.11 1.25 2.65
C GLU A 90 40.56 2.67 2.81
N GLY A 91 39.42 2.81 3.51
CA GLY A 91 38.91 4.12 3.88
C GLY A 91 39.81 4.82 4.86
N ILE A 92 40.15 6.09 4.61
CA ILE A 92 41.06 6.86 5.45
C ILE A 92 40.30 7.87 6.29
N GLU A 93 39.63 8.81 5.63
CA GLU A 93 39.03 9.98 6.26
C GLU A 93 37.68 10.33 5.62
N ARG A 94 36.81 10.97 6.40
CA ARG A 94 35.56 11.53 5.91
C ARG A 94 35.82 12.84 5.20
N ALA A 95 35.12 13.05 4.08
CA ALA A 95 35.17 14.31 3.38
C ALA A 95 33.79 14.73 2.85
N GLU A 96 33.54 16.02 2.87
CA GLU A 96 32.36 16.61 2.26
C GLU A 96 32.61 16.84 0.77
N LEU A 97 31.64 16.49 -0.07
CA LEU A 97 31.62 16.76 -1.49
C LEU A 97 31.12 18.20 -1.72
N LEU A 98 31.98 19.10 -2.08
CA LEU A 98 31.66 20.50 -2.35
C LEU A 98 31.15 20.72 -3.77
N GLY A 99 31.69 19.97 -4.73
CA GLY A 99 31.36 20.07 -6.14
C GLY A 99 32.08 19.05 -7.00
N LEU A 100 31.73 19.01 -8.27
CA LEU A 100 32.47 18.25 -9.28
C LEU A 100 33.23 19.21 -10.19
N GLU A 101 34.55 19.15 -10.13
CA GLU A 101 35.44 19.93 -11.05
C GLU A 101 35.33 19.41 -12.47
N GLN A 102 35.14 18.08 -12.62
CA GLN A 102 35.09 17.39 -13.90
C GLN A 102 34.17 16.20 -13.83
N GLU A 103 33.36 15.99 -14.87
CA GLU A 103 32.51 14.82 -15.00
C GLU A 103 32.96 13.82 -16.06
N GLU A 104 33.64 14.30 -17.11
CA GLU A 104 34.20 13.49 -18.19
C GLU A 104 35.72 13.81 -18.36
N PRO A 105 36.61 12.83 -18.59
CA PRO A 105 36.35 11.42 -18.83
C PRO A 105 36.17 10.56 -17.57
N PHE A 106 36.34 11.12 -16.38
CA PHE A 106 36.05 10.53 -15.07
C PHE A 106 35.65 11.63 -14.08
N LEU A 107 35.02 11.25 -12.99
CA LEU A 107 34.60 12.20 -11.96
C LEU A 107 35.82 12.70 -11.18
N LYS A 108 35.97 14.02 -11.07
CA LYS A 108 36.86 14.68 -10.12
C LYS A 108 36.05 15.50 -9.14
N ALA A 109 36.15 15.16 -7.88
CA ALA A 109 35.43 15.80 -6.81
C ALA A 109 36.29 16.85 -6.08
N GLU A 110 35.71 18.01 -5.85
CA GLU A 110 36.20 18.96 -4.87
C GLU A 110 35.74 18.53 -3.50
N THR A 111 36.68 18.20 -2.63
CA THR A 111 36.38 17.65 -1.30
C THR A 111 37.01 18.49 -0.20
N ALA A 112 36.33 18.64 0.92
CA ALA A 112 36.84 19.21 2.15
C ALA A 112 36.85 18.16 3.25
N LEU A 113 37.99 17.96 3.92
CA LEU A 113 38.10 17.07 5.06
C LEU A 113 37.36 17.67 6.25
N PHE A 114 36.66 16.82 7.04
CA PHE A 114 36.07 17.26 8.29
C PHE A 114 37.13 17.52 9.35
N GLU A 115 37.02 18.65 10.06
CA GLU A 115 37.88 18.90 11.21
C GLU A 115 37.50 17.92 12.35
N PRO A 116 38.48 17.47 13.14
CA PRO A 116 38.20 16.68 14.34
C PRO A 116 37.20 17.40 15.25
N ASP A 117 36.28 16.64 15.82
CA ASP A 117 35.28 17.19 16.76
C ASP A 117 35.99 17.85 17.95
N GLY A 118 36.01 19.18 17.96
CA GLY A 118 36.61 19.98 19.03
C GLY A 118 35.79 20.08 20.32
N ALA A 119 34.65 19.36 20.39
CA ALA A 119 33.76 19.38 21.54
C ALA A 119 34.43 18.72 22.76
N GLN A 120 34.42 19.43 23.89
CA GLN A 120 34.90 18.88 25.16
C GLN A 120 33.77 18.15 25.85
N TYR A 121 33.74 16.83 25.74
CA TYR A 121 32.79 15.98 26.45
C TYR A 121 33.24 15.72 27.88
N THR A 122 32.32 15.74 28.83
CA THR A 122 32.63 15.37 30.24
C THR A 122 32.98 13.90 30.31
N LYS A 123 33.90 13.53 31.25
CA LYS A 123 34.26 12.14 31.44
C LYS A 123 33.05 11.25 31.74
N SER A 124 32.09 11.74 32.51
CA SER A 124 30.87 11.00 32.82
C SER A 124 29.97 10.76 31.59
N LEU A 125 29.89 11.69 30.66
CA LEU A 125 29.13 11.53 29.44
C LEU A 125 29.77 10.51 28.49
N LYS A 126 31.10 10.59 28.28
CA LYS A 126 31.83 9.60 27.49
C LYS A 126 31.70 8.20 28.05
N GLU A 127 31.83 8.07 29.36
CA GLU A 127 31.68 6.79 30.07
C GLU A 127 30.26 6.22 29.92
N ALA A 128 29.22 7.07 29.99
CA ALA A 128 27.85 6.64 29.83
C ALA A 128 27.56 6.17 28.36
N MET A 129 28.04 6.91 27.40
CA MET A 129 27.95 6.55 25.96
C MET A 129 28.71 5.24 25.69
N PHE A 130 29.92 5.10 26.25
CA PHE A 130 30.75 3.91 26.09
C PHE A 130 30.03 2.65 26.62
N ARG A 131 29.54 2.69 27.86
CA ARG A 131 28.83 1.55 28.45
C ARG A 131 27.56 1.22 27.65
N SER A 132 26.81 2.24 27.25
CA SER A 132 25.57 2.03 26.51
C SER A 132 25.81 1.37 25.13
N ILE A 133 26.80 1.85 24.37
CA ILE A 133 27.09 1.27 23.06
C ILE A 133 27.70 -0.13 23.17
N GLN A 134 28.50 -0.38 24.18
CA GLN A 134 29.08 -1.69 24.46
C GLN A 134 27.98 -2.70 24.82
N GLU A 135 27.03 -2.33 25.65
CA GLU A 135 25.86 -3.17 25.99
C GLU A 135 25.00 -3.48 24.77
N LEU A 136 24.71 -2.45 23.92
CA LEU A 136 23.96 -2.63 22.67
C LEU A 136 24.69 -3.57 21.71
N PHE A 137 25.99 -3.41 21.56
CA PHE A 137 26.79 -4.29 20.70
C PHE A 137 26.82 -5.72 21.22
N GLN A 138 26.96 -5.90 22.53
CA GLN A 138 26.88 -7.23 23.16
C GLN A 138 25.55 -7.91 22.91
N ARG A 139 24.44 -7.18 23.07
CA ARG A 139 23.10 -7.68 22.76
C ARG A 139 22.94 -8.03 21.29
N TYR A 140 23.44 -7.17 20.40
CA TYR A 140 23.45 -7.44 18.97
C TYR A 140 24.22 -8.73 18.63
N CYS A 141 25.39 -8.94 19.20
CA CYS A 141 26.19 -10.16 18.99
C CYS A 141 25.48 -11.43 19.48
N MET A 142 24.75 -11.35 20.60
CA MET A 142 23.96 -12.48 21.14
C MET A 142 22.80 -12.86 20.20
N GLU A 143 22.14 -11.88 19.59
CA GLU A 143 20.97 -12.11 18.73
C GLU A 143 21.34 -12.44 17.27
N SER A 144 22.39 -11.81 16.73
CA SER A 144 22.67 -11.90 15.29
C SER A 144 23.42 -13.17 14.88
N GLY A 145 24.30 -13.70 15.71
CA GLY A 145 25.18 -14.83 15.37
C GLY A 145 26.09 -14.63 14.15
N LYS A 146 26.05 -13.45 13.51
CA LYS A 146 26.80 -13.13 12.27
C LYS A 146 28.22 -12.65 12.51
N ILE A 147 28.53 -12.24 13.74
CA ILE A 147 29.87 -11.80 14.15
C ILE A 147 30.54 -12.96 14.89
N SER A 148 31.78 -13.30 14.49
CA SER A 148 32.52 -14.37 15.17
C SER A 148 32.82 -13.99 16.64
N LYS A 149 32.86 -14.97 17.50
CA LYS A 149 33.13 -14.73 18.93
C LYS A 149 34.46 -14.06 19.18
N ASP A 150 35.47 -14.39 18.38
CA ASP A 150 36.82 -13.80 18.49
C ASP A 150 36.83 -12.31 18.11
N LEU A 151 36.14 -11.95 17.03
CA LEU A 151 35.99 -10.57 16.59
C LEU A 151 35.16 -9.74 17.57
N ALA A 152 34.07 -10.33 18.09
CA ALA A 152 33.28 -9.68 19.14
C ALA A 152 34.10 -9.40 20.40
N ALA A 153 34.93 -10.37 20.83
CA ALA A 153 35.81 -10.19 21.98
C ALA A 153 36.88 -9.12 21.71
N GLN A 154 37.44 -9.05 20.54
CA GLN A 154 38.41 -8.00 20.18
C GLN A 154 37.78 -6.60 20.26
N ILE A 155 36.59 -6.42 19.70
CA ILE A 155 35.87 -5.13 19.74
C ILE A 155 35.48 -4.77 21.19
N MET A 156 35.04 -5.73 21.97
CA MET A 156 34.68 -5.52 23.39
C MET A 156 35.87 -5.15 24.30
N ASN A 157 37.11 -5.46 23.89
CA ASN A 157 38.32 -5.09 24.62
C ASN A 157 38.82 -3.67 24.34
N ILE A 158 38.19 -2.96 23.42
CA ILE A 158 38.49 -1.54 23.14
C ILE A 158 38.04 -0.72 24.36
N THR A 159 38.89 0.22 24.78
CA THR A 159 38.66 1.01 26.01
C THR A 159 38.24 2.46 25.72
N GLU A 160 38.48 2.93 24.51
CA GLU A 160 38.17 4.31 24.12
C GLU A 160 36.92 4.37 23.22
N LEU A 161 36.02 5.32 23.48
CA LEU A 161 34.78 5.47 22.72
C LEU A 161 35.02 5.82 21.24
N GLU A 162 36.06 6.63 21.02
CA GLU A 162 36.51 7.11 19.70
C GLU A 162 36.98 5.96 18.79
N GLU A 163 37.43 4.86 19.34
CA GLU A 163 37.84 3.66 18.60
C GLU A 163 36.68 2.63 18.53
N LEU A 164 35.87 2.57 19.59
CA LEU A 164 34.79 1.57 19.70
C LEU A 164 33.68 1.79 18.64
N ILE A 165 33.23 3.03 18.47
CA ILE A 165 32.15 3.36 17.51
C ILE A 165 32.57 3.02 16.06
N PRO A 166 33.72 3.45 15.53
CA PRO A 166 34.16 3.06 14.19
C PRO A 166 34.28 1.53 14.04
N GLN A 167 34.91 0.84 15.01
CA GLN A 167 35.09 -0.61 14.93
C GLN A 167 33.77 -1.37 14.91
N ILE A 168 32.78 -0.98 15.68
CA ILE A 168 31.42 -1.55 15.58
C ILE A 168 30.82 -1.26 14.22
N SER A 169 30.89 -0.02 13.74
CA SER A 169 30.26 0.43 12.50
C SER A 169 30.82 -0.28 11.24
N VAL A 170 32.11 -0.60 11.26
CA VAL A 170 32.77 -1.33 10.17
C VAL A 170 32.38 -2.81 10.18
N ASN A 171 32.34 -3.44 11.36
CA ASN A 171 32.23 -4.89 11.48
C ASN A 171 30.78 -5.41 11.59
N VAL A 172 29.82 -4.55 11.90
CA VAL A 172 28.39 -4.91 11.88
C VAL A 172 27.90 -4.88 10.43
N PRO A 173 27.21 -5.94 9.93
CA PRO A 173 26.68 -6.01 8.57
C PRO A 173 25.44 -5.14 8.42
N LEU A 174 25.64 -3.83 8.27
CA LEU A 174 24.60 -2.82 8.08
C LEU A 174 24.31 -2.59 6.59
N THR A 175 23.09 -2.12 6.28
CA THR A 175 22.74 -1.63 4.95
C THR A 175 23.56 -0.39 4.57
N TYR A 176 23.71 -0.13 3.28
CA TYR A 176 24.48 1.03 2.82
C TYR A 176 23.85 2.35 3.30
N GLN A 177 22.52 2.43 3.38
CA GLN A 177 21.82 3.61 3.93
C GLN A 177 22.17 3.85 5.40
N ASN A 178 22.23 2.78 6.21
CA ASN A 178 22.60 2.89 7.62
C ASN A 178 24.08 3.26 7.78
N LYS A 179 24.98 2.70 6.96
CA LYS A 179 26.38 3.11 6.92
C LYS A 179 26.54 4.56 6.50
N GLN A 180 25.72 5.04 5.55
CA GLN A 180 25.73 6.43 5.13
C GLN A 180 25.32 7.39 6.26
N LYS A 181 24.29 7.06 7.03
CA LYS A 181 23.89 7.86 8.21
C LYS A 181 25.02 7.97 9.23
N ILE A 182 25.77 6.89 9.45
CA ILE A 182 26.93 6.89 10.36
C ILE A 182 28.08 7.74 9.76
N LEU A 183 28.27 7.70 8.45
CA LEU A 183 29.28 8.50 7.76
C LEU A 183 28.98 10.00 7.87
N GLU A 184 27.72 10.40 7.77
CA GLU A 184 27.23 11.78 7.87
C GLU A 184 27.28 12.34 9.30
N ALA A 185 27.30 11.49 10.31
CA ALA A 185 27.41 11.89 11.71
C ALA A 185 28.85 12.35 12.01
N VAL A 186 29.06 13.65 12.13
CA VAL A 186 30.41 14.22 12.28
C VAL A 186 30.89 14.23 13.73
N SER A 187 30.03 14.65 14.69
CA SER A 187 30.39 14.69 16.11
C SER A 187 30.33 13.29 16.74
N LEU A 188 31.14 13.07 17.77
CA LEU A 188 31.17 11.81 18.52
C LEU A 188 29.80 11.47 19.13
N GLU A 189 29.08 12.48 19.60
CA GLU A 189 27.72 12.34 20.15
C GLU A 189 26.74 11.88 19.09
N ASN A 190 26.74 12.54 17.92
CA ASN A 190 25.88 12.15 16.81
C ASN A 190 26.20 10.74 16.28
N GLN A 191 27.49 10.37 16.23
CA GLN A 191 27.89 9.02 15.84
C GLN A 191 27.37 7.96 16.81
N TYR A 192 27.44 8.25 18.10
CA TYR A 192 26.90 7.41 19.16
C TYR A 192 25.38 7.27 19.00
N GLU A 193 24.64 8.38 18.86
CA GLU A 193 23.18 8.37 18.75
C GLU A 193 22.71 7.58 17.53
N VAL A 194 23.31 7.87 16.35
CA VAL A 194 22.94 7.19 15.12
C VAL A 194 23.23 5.70 15.20
N LEU A 195 24.41 5.31 15.71
CA LEU A 195 24.76 3.90 15.86
C LEU A 195 23.88 3.18 16.89
N ALA A 196 23.57 3.82 18.00
CA ALA A 196 22.70 3.26 19.04
C ALA A 196 21.27 3.01 18.51
N VAL A 197 20.71 3.95 17.75
CA VAL A 197 19.40 3.78 17.11
C VAL A 197 19.43 2.64 16.10
N ILE A 198 20.47 2.56 15.27
CA ILE A 198 20.60 1.50 14.27
C ILE A 198 20.72 0.13 14.96
N LEU A 199 21.57 -0.03 15.95
CA LEU A 199 21.73 -1.29 16.67
C LEU A 199 20.45 -1.72 17.38
N ASN A 200 19.74 -0.79 18.03
CA ASN A 200 18.46 -1.10 18.66
C ASN A 200 17.42 -1.61 17.65
N ASN A 201 17.29 -0.94 16.50
CA ASN A 201 16.36 -1.37 15.45
C ASN A 201 16.74 -2.75 14.90
N GLU A 202 18.02 -3.01 14.66
CA GLU A 202 18.49 -4.32 14.18
C GLU A 202 18.21 -5.43 15.20
N ILE A 203 18.41 -5.16 16.51
CA ILE A 203 18.09 -6.10 17.58
C ILE A 203 16.59 -6.40 17.62
N GLU A 204 15.74 -5.38 17.52
CA GLU A 204 14.29 -5.53 17.53
C GLU A 204 13.80 -6.38 16.35
N VAL A 205 14.31 -6.10 15.14
CA VAL A 205 13.97 -6.89 13.93
C VAL A 205 14.40 -8.36 14.11
N MET A 206 15.58 -8.62 14.66
CA MET A 206 16.05 -9.97 14.90
C MET A 206 15.20 -10.70 15.97
N GLN A 207 14.81 -10.04 17.03
CA GLN A 207 13.94 -10.61 18.06
C GLN A 207 12.57 -10.98 17.51
N ILE A 208 11.96 -10.09 16.70
CA ILE A 208 10.72 -10.39 16.00
C ILE A 208 10.91 -11.58 15.06
N GLY A 209 12.04 -11.64 14.33
CA GLY A 209 12.41 -12.75 13.45
C GLY A 209 12.53 -14.09 14.20
N HIS A 210 13.21 -14.10 15.34
CA HIS A 210 13.36 -15.29 16.20
C HIS A 210 12.02 -15.75 16.80
N ASP A 211 11.16 -14.82 17.20
CA ASP A 211 9.82 -15.15 17.71
C ASP A 211 8.92 -15.73 16.60
N LEU A 212 9.04 -15.20 15.38
CA LEU A 212 8.33 -15.73 14.20
C LEU A 212 8.82 -17.14 13.86
N GLN A 213 10.15 -17.35 13.84
CA GLN A 213 10.74 -18.66 13.61
C GLN A 213 10.36 -19.67 14.68
N ARG A 214 10.33 -19.24 15.97
CA ARG A 214 9.92 -20.11 17.07
C ARG A 214 8.44 -20.50 16.94
N LYS A 215 7.56 -19.57 16.57
CA LYS A 215 6.14 -19.85 16.28
C LYS A 215 5.97 -20.75 15.07
N LEU A 216 6.77 -20.55 14.00
CA LEU A 216 6.81 -21.44 12.83
C LEU A 216 7.33 -22.82 13.19
N LYS A 217 8.45 -22.91 13.94
CA LYS A 217 9.03 -24.16 14.40
C LYS A 217 8.06 -24.93 15.30
N ALA A 218 7.39 -24.27 16.25
CA ALA A 218 6.37 -24.88 17.08
C ALA A 218 5.18 -25.42 16.26
N ARG A 219 4.82 -24.75 15.17
CA ARG A 219 3.79 -25.21 14.22
C ARG A 219 4.28 -26.39 13.37
N VAL A 220 5.53 -26.35 12.93
CA VAL A 220 6.20 -27.44 12.20
C VAL A 220 6.39 -28.64 13.12
N ASP A 221 6.89 -28.44 14.35
CA ASP A 221 7.09 -29.49 15.35
C ASP A 221 5.76 -30.15 15.73
N LYS A 222 4.67 -29.37 15.84
CA LYS A 222 3.32 -29.93 16.03
C LYS A 222 2.88 -30.77 14.85
N ASN A 223 3.05 -30.26 13.64
CA ASN A 223 2.73 -31.00 12.42
C ASN A 223 3.63 -32.26 12.25
N GLN A 224 4.91 -32.13 12.60
CA GLN A 224 5.86 -33.24 12.56
C GLN A 224 5.58 -34.26 13.64
N ARG A 225 5.13 -33.83 14.84
CA ARG A 225 4.69 -34.73 15.90
C ARG A 225 3.38 -35.44 15.52
N ASP A 226 2.43 -34.71 14.93
CA ASP A 226 1.21 -35.31 14.38
C ASP A 226 1.53 -36.27 13.23
N TYR A 227 2.53 -35.94 12.39
CA TYR A 227 3.05 -36.83 11.36
C TYR A 227 3.72 -38.08 11.95
N ILE A 228 4.63 -37.90 12.93
CA ILE A 228 5.31 -39.00 13.62
C ILE A 228 4.31 -39.92 14.35
N LEU A 229 3.30 -39.32 15.01
CA LEU A 229 2.23 -40.08 15.66
C LEU A 229 1.38 -40.84 14.64
N ARG A 230 1.11 -40.25 13.47
CA ARG A 230 0.45 -40.94 12.36
C ARG A 230 1.32 -42.03 11.76
N GLU A 231 2.62 -41.81 11.63
CA GLU A 231 3.58 -42.78 11.15
C GLU A 231 3.81 -43.92 12.17
N GLN A 232 3.83 -43.60 13.47
CA GLN A 232 3.83 -44.63 14.54
C GLN A 232 2.52 -45.43 14.58
N LEU A 233 1.38 -44.78 14.38
CA LEU A 233 0.09 -45.43 14.20
C LEU A 233 0.09 -46.34 12.95
N LYS A 234 0.76 -45.89 11.90
CA LYS A 234 0.92 -46.64 10.64
C LYS A 234 1.82 -47.86 10.84
N LEU A 235 2.99 -47.68 11.48
CA LEU A 235 3.88 -48.81 11.84
C LEU A 235 3.21 -49.79 12.80
N ILE A 236 2.44 -49.34 13.76
CA ILE A 236 1.66 -50.22 14.65
C ILE A 236 0.58 -50.97 13.86
N ARG A 237 -0.07 -50.31 12.89
CA ARG A 237 -1.05 -50.96 12.01
C ARG A 237 -0.37 -51.92 11.04
N GLU A 238 0.83 -51.59 10.51
CA GLU A 238 1.66 -52.50 9.69
C GLU A 238 2.11 -53.74 10.49
N GLU A 239 2.52 -53.60 11.75
CA GLU A 239 2.83 -54.71 12.67
C GLU A 239 1.61 -55.53 13.07
N LEU A 240 0.42 -54.90 13.11
CA LEU A 240 -0.86 -55.57 13.34
C LEU A 240 -1.46 -56.19 12.06
N GLY A 241 -0.82 -55.99 10.90
CA GLY A 241 -1.25 -56.57 9.62
C GLY A 241 -2.49 -55.87 9.01
N GLU A 242 -2.79 -54.60 9.43
CA GLU A 242 -4.02 -53.87 9.08
C GLU A 242 -3.90 -52.95 7.85
N GLU A 243 -2.75 -52.86 7.17
CA GLU A 243 -2.64 -52.05 5.93
C GLU A 243 -2.06 -52.87 4.74
N ASN A 244 -2.96 -53.56 4.09
CA ASN A 244 -2.73 -53.97 2.73
C ASN A 244 -3.08 -52.82 1.79
N THR A 245 -2.15 -52.33 0.95
CA THR A 245 -2.45 -51.39 -0.15
C THR A 245 -3.67 -51.84 -0.98
N ALA A 246 -3.92 -53.15 -1.01
CA ALA A 246 -5.08 -53.69 -1.65
C ALA A 246 -6.41 -53.27 -0.98
N ASP A 247 -6.45 -53.21 0.34
CA ASP A 247 -7.66 -52.84 1.09
C ASP A 247 -7.93 -51.35 0.98
N THR A 248 -6.90 -50.52 1.07
CA THR A 248 -7.00 -49.06 0.85
C THR A 248 -7.39 -48.71 -0.60
N ALA A 249 -6.84 -49.41 -1.56
CA ALA A 249 -7.22 -49.26 -2.97
C ALA A 249 -8.67 -49.67 -3.22
N GLU A 250 -9.16 -50.69 -2.54
CA GLU A 250 -10.56 -51.12 -2.62
C GLU A 250 -11.50 -50.11 -1.95
N GLU A 251 -11.10 -49.51 -0.81
CA GLU A 251 -11.82 -48.44 -0.18
C GLU A 251 -11.92 -47.19 -1.09
N TYR A 252 -10.81 -46.80 -1.74
CA TYR A 252 -10.82 -45.71 -2.73
C TYR A 252 -11.72 -46.05 -3.93
N ARG A 253 -11.75 -47.31 -4.39
CA ARG A 253 -12.62 -47.75 -5.50
C ARG A 253 -14.10 -47.62 -5.12
N GLN A 254 -14.49 -48.09 -3.94
CA GLN A 254 -15.87 -47.93 -3.44
C GLN A 254 -16.26 -46.45 -3.32
N LYS A 255 -15.36 -45.60 -2.83
CA LYS A 255 -15.60 -44.13 -2.77
C LYS A 255 -15.72 -43.52 -4.16
N ALA A 256 -14.92 -43.96 -5.13
CA ALA A 256 -14.97 -43.50 -6.52
C ALA A 256 -16.24 -43.90 -7.24
N GLU A 257 -16.75 -45.13 -6.99
CA GLU A 257 -18.02 -45.63 -7.53
C GLU A 257 -19.21 -44.85 -6.95
N ALA A 258 -19.19 -44.56 -5.64
CA ALA A 258 -20.22 -43.78 -4.94
C ALA A 258 -20.16 -42.28 -5.25
N LEU A 259 -19.06 -41.79 -5.83
CA LEU A 259 -18.85 -40.40 -6.15
C LEU A 259 -19.78 -39.98 -7.29
N ASP A 260 -20.56 -38.93 -7.06
CA ASP A 260 -21.33 -38.28 -8.12
C ASP A 260 -20.40 -37.33 -8.91
N ALA A 261 -19.83 -37.85 -9.99
CA ALA A 261 -18.84 -37.16 -10.82
C ALA A 261 -18.97 -37.56 -12.29
N PRO A 262 -18.50 -36.72 -13.24
CA PRO A 262 -18.39 -37.07 -14.65
C PRO A 262 -17.61 -38.36 -14.87
N GLN A 263 -17.94 -39.06 -15.95
CA GLN A 263 -17.28 -40.34 -16.26
C GLN A 263 -15.76 -40.20 -16.42
N GLU A 264 -15.28 -39.12 -17.00
CA GLU A 264 -13.87 -38.80 -17.15
C GLU A 264 -13.10 -38.78 -15.83
N VAL A 265 -13.73 -38.22 -14.78
CA VAL A 265 -13.18 -38.19 -13.42
C VAL A 265 -13.08 -39.60 -12.83
N LYS A 266 -14.15 -40.40 -13.00
CA LYS A 266 -14.18 -41.78 -12.53
C LYS A 266 -13.12 -42.66 -13.24
N ASP A 267 -12.96 -42.46 -14.54
CA ASP A 267 -11.93 -43.16 -15.33
C ASP A 267 -10.52 -42.80 -14.88
N LYS A 268 -10.29 -41.49 -14.61
CA LYS A 268 -9.02 -41.02 -14.08
C LYS A 268 -8.75 -41.57 -12.68
N LEU A 269 -9.74 -41.52 -11.78
CA LEU A 269 -9.65 -42.09 -10.44
C LEU A 269 -9.31 -43.57 -10.48
N ASN A 270 -10.04 -44.37 -11.27
CA ASN A 270 -9.77 -45.80 -11.41
C ASN A 270 -8.35 -46.10 -11.89
N LYS A 271 -7.89 -45.34 -12.88
CA LYS A 271 -6.52 -45.47 -13.40
C LYS A 271 -5.46 -45.18 -12.34
N GLU A 272 -5.65 -44.13 -11.54
CA GLU A 272 -4.69 -43.76 -10.48
C GLU A 272 -4.81 -44.70 -9.26
N ILE A 273 -6.00 -45.24 -8.95
CA ILE A 273 -6.19 -46.29 -7.95
C ILE A 273 -5.50 -47.59 -8.35
N ASP A 274 -5.61 -48.01 -9.63
CA ASP A 274 -4.89 -49.19 -10.15
C ASP A 274 -3.38 -49.00 -10.08
N ARG A 275 -2.90 -47.79 -10.38
CA ARG A 275 -1.49 -47.43 -10.21
C ARG A 275 -1.07 -47.46 -8.73
N PHE A 276 -1.88 -46.96 -7.83
CA PHE A 276 -1.65 -46.99 -6.38
C PHE A 276 -1.57 -48.44 -5.87
N LYS A 277 -2.48 -49.31 -6.32
CA LYS A 277 -2.49 -50.74 -5.99
C LYS A 277 -1.23 -51.49 -6.45
N SER A 278 -0.65 -51.07 -7.57
CA SER A 278 0.59 -51.68 -8.14
C SER A 278 1.88 -51.17 -7.52
N MET A 279 1.82 -50.11 -6.68
CA MET A 279 2.99 -49.50 -6.05
C MET A 279 3.33 -50.18 -4.72
N ASN A 280 4.61 -50.14 -4.37
CA ASN A 280 5.10 -50.64 -3.08
C ASN A 280 4.90 -49.53 -2.02
N ASN A 281 4.30 -49.86 -0.87
CA ASN A 281 3.92 -48.92 0.21
C ASN A 281 5.07 -48.08 0.75
N ALA A 282 6.32 -48.45 0.56
CA ALA A 282 7.49 -47.76 1.08
C ALA A 282 8.00 -46.59 0.22
N ALA A 283 7.35 -46.29 -0.91
CA ALA A 283 7.79 -45.23 -1.82
C ALA A 283 7.12 -43.89 -1.50
N ALA A 284 7.90 -42.83 -1.45
CA ALA A 284 7.37 -41.45 -1.32
C ALA A 284 6.30 -41.09 -2.37
N GLU A 285 6.36 -41.72 -3.54
CA GLU A 285 5.36 -41.63 -4.60
C GLU A 285 3.98 -42.15 -4.19
N SER A 286 3.88 -43.17 -3.34
CA SER A 286 2.61 -43.71 -2.85
C SER A 286 1.85 -42.68 -2.04
N SER A 287 2.53 -41.92 -1.17
CA SER A 287 1.92 -40.81 -0.38
C SER A 287 1.44 -39.68 -1.28
N VAL A 288 2.20 -39.32 -2.33
CA VAL A 288 1.78 -38.28 -3.28
C VAL A 288 0.54 -38.73 -4.05
N LEU A 289 0.48 -39.98 -4.45
CA LEU A 289 -0.63 -40.54 -5.21
C LEU A 289 -1.89 -40.69 -4.33
N SER A 290 -1.75 -41.12 -3.07
CA SER A 290 -2.82 -41.15 -2.09
C SER A 290 -3.44 -39.75 -1.89
N THR A 291 -2.60 -38.75 -1.66
CA THR A 291 -3.05 -37.35 -1.52
C THR A 291 -3.77 -36.85 -2.78
N TYR A 292 -3.29 -37.25 -3.95
CA TYR A 292 -3.92 -36.89 -5.22
C TYR A 292 -5.31 -37.54 -5.37
N ILE A 293 -5.42 -38.86 -5.09
CA ILE A 293 -6.71 -39.61 -5.11
C ILE A 293 -7.67 -38.97 -4.10
N GLU A 294 -7.24 -38.71 -2.87
CA GLU A 294 -8.06 -38.05 -1.83
C GLU A 294 -8.52 -36.66 -2.26
N THR A 295 -7.68 -35.90 -2.95
CA THR A 295 -8.06 -34.60 -3.50
C THR A 295 -9.16 -34.74 -4.53
N LEU A 296 -9.03 -35.68 -5.49
CA LEU A 296 -10.07 -35.92 -6.50
C LEU A 296 -11.40 -36.40 -5.90
N LEU A 297 -11.32 -37.28 -4.89
CA LEU A 297 -12.51 -37.78 -4.16
C LEU A 297 -13.18 -36.68 -3.32
N GLY A 298 -12.40 -35.71 -2.84
CA GLY A 298 -12.89 -34.59 -2.01
C GLY A 298 -13.48 -33.44 -2.79
N LEU A 299 -13.32 -33.38 -4.12
CA LEU A 299 -13.89 -32.33 -4.95
C LEU A 299 -15.40 -32.55 -5.18
N PRO A 300 -16.19 -31.47 -5.13
CA PRO A 300 -17.64 -31.52 -5.29
C PRO A 300 -18.04 -31.46 -6.78
N TRP A 301 -17.80 -32.51 -7.54
CA TRP A 301 -17.98 -32.55 -9.00
C TRP A 301 -19.39 -32.15 -9.47
N ASN A 302 -20.44 -32.84 -9.00
CA ASN A 302 -21.84 -32.57 -9.36
C ASN A 302 -22.68 -32.13 -8.15
N LYS A 303 -22.06 -32.01 -6.98
CA LYS A 303 -22.76 -31.67 -5.76
C LYS A 303 -23.11 -30.19 -5.74
N LYS A 304 -24.40 -29.85 -5.85
CA LYS A 304 -24.89 -28.47 -5.89
C LYS A 304 -25.62 -28.11 -4.59
N SER A 305 -25.57 -26.84 -4.22
CA SER A 305 -26.51 -26.23 -3.25
C SER A 305 -27.79 -25.81 -3.96
N GLU A 306 -28.92 -25.92 -3.26
CA GLU A 306 -30.17 -25.35 -3.76
C GLU A 306 -30.12 -23.83 -3.65
N ASP A 307 -30.26 -23.15 -4.79
CA ASP A 307 -30.24 -21.69 -4.84
C ASP A 307 -31.63 -21.15 -4.48
N SER A 308 -31.68 -20.16 -3.56
CA SER A 308 -32.89 -19.39 -3.34
C SER A 308 -33.19 -18.51 -4.55
N THR A 309 -34.44 -18.46 -4.97
CA THR A 309 -34.89 -17.62 -6.08
C THR A 309 -35.81 -16.49 -5.61
N ASP A 310 -35.95 -16.28 -4.29
CA ASP A 310 -36.80 -15.23 -3.74
C ASP A 310 -36.10 -13.88 -3.69
N LEU A 311 -36.39 -13.03 -4.70
CA LEU A 311 -35.86 -11.68 -4.78
C LEU A 311 -36.30 -10.77 -3.63
N LYS A 312 -37.46 -11.04 -2.99
CA LYS A 312 -37.90 -10.23 -1.84
C LYS A 312 -37.08 -10.53 -0.60
N GLU A 313 -36.77 -11.80 -0.39
CA GLU A 313 -35.88 -12.23 0.70
C GLU A 313 -34.49 -11.68 0.47
N ALA A 314 -33.97 -11.77 -0.77
CA ALA A 314 -32.69 -11.21 -1.15
C ALA A 314 -32.58 -9.70 -0.86
N TRP A 315 -33.62 -8.94 -1.24
CA TRP A 315 -33.65 -7.51 -0.92
C TRP A 315 -33.64 -7.26 0.59
N LYS A 316 -34.40 -8.02 1.36
CA LYS A 316 -34.46 -7.89 2.82
C LYS A 316 -33.08 -8.14 3.46
N ILE A 317 -32.40 -9.20 3.06
CA ILE A 317 -31.06 -9.53 3.58
C ILE A 317 -30.05 -8.43 3.24
N LEU A 318 -30.09 -7.91 2.01
CA LEU A 318 -29.22 -6.80 1.60
C LEU A 318 -29.53 -5.51 2.38
N GLU A 319 -30.83 -5.25 2.67
CA GLU A 319 -31.25 -4.05 3.40
C GLU A 319 -30.89 -4.13 4.89
N GLU A 320 -31.07 -5.31 5.50
CA GLU A 320 -30.69 -5.56 6.89
C GLU A 320 -29.17 -5.58 7.10
N GLY A 321 -28.40 -6.08 6.10
CA GLY A 321 -26.94 -6.18 6.16
C GLY A 321 -26.20 -4.88 5.89
N HIS A 322 -26.79 -3.95 5.15
CA HIS A 322 -26.10 -2.76 4.64
C HIS A 322 -27.00 -1.52 4.68
N TYR A 323 -26.53 -0.49 5.37
CA TYR A 323 -27.22 0.79 5.36
C TYR A 323 -26.87 1.58 4.10
N GLY A 324 -27.85 2.22 3.48
CA GLY A 324 -27.65 3.00 2.25
C GLY A 324 -27.35 2.13 1.03
N LEU A 325 -26.45 2.57 0.16
CA LEU A 325 -25.99 1.87 -1.05
C LEU A 325 -27.16 1.44 -1.98
N LYS A 326 -28.17 2.31 -2.14
CA LYS A 326 -29.40 1.97 -2.85
C LYS A 326 -29.12 1.53 -4.28
N ASP A 327 -28.35 2.30 -5.04
CA ASP A 327 -28.03 2.02 -6.44
C ASP A 327 -27.27 0.70 -6.59
N VAL A 328 -26.33 0.41 -5.66
CA VAL A 328 -25.59 -0.86 -5.62
C VAL A 328 -26.54 -2.04 -5.37
N LYS A 329 -27.47 -1.90 -4.44
CA LYS A 329 -28.47 -2.93 -4.14
C LYS A 329 -29.41 -3.16 -5.33
N GLU A 330 -29.88 -2.10 -5.97
CA GLU A 330 -30.73 -2.18 -7.16
C GLU A 330 -30.01 -2.90 -8.31
N ARG A 331 -28.77 -2.54 -8.61
CA ARG A 331 -27.93 -3.22 -9.62
C ARG A 331 -27.72 -4.71 -9.30
N ILE A 332 -27.47 -5.04 -8.04
CA ILE A 332 -27.35 -6.44 -7.61
C ILE A 332 -28.68 -7.17 -7.83
N MET A 333 -29.81 -6.55 -7.51
CA MET A 333 -31.14 -7.15 -7.72
C MET A 333 -31.48 -7.35 -9.19
N GLU A 334 -31.12 -6.40 -10.05
CA GLU A 334 -31.24 -6.52 -11.51
C GLU A 334 -30.43 -7.74 -11.99
N PHE A 335 -29.17 -7.83 -11.57
CA PHE A 335 -28.31 -8.96 -11.91
C PHE A 335 -28.90 -10.30 -11.45
N LEU A 336 -29.40 -10.38 -10.22
CA LEU A 336 -30.05 -11.61 -9.70
C LEU A 336 -31.32 -11.96 -10.47
N ALA A 337 -32.10 -10.95 -10.90
CA ALA A 337 -33.28 -11.15 -11.72
C ALA A 337 -32.95 -11.71 -13.10
N VAL A 338 -31.93 -11.15 -13.77
CA VAL A 338 -31.45 -11.64 -15.07
C VAL A 338 -30.94 -13.08 -14.94
N ARG A 339 -30.13 -13.37 -13.93
CA ARG A 339 -29.62 -14.73 -13.67
C ARG A 339 -30.75 -15.75 -13.49
N LYS A 340 -31.82 -15.36 -12.80
CA LYS A 340 -33.02 -16.20 -12.63
C LYS A 340 -33.73 -16.45 -13.97
N LEU A 341 -33.91 -15.44 -14.80
CA LEU A 341 -34.57 -15.53 -16.10
C LEU A 341 -33.77 -16.38 -17.10
N THR A 342 -32.46 -16.33 -17.03
CA THR A 342 -31.56 -17.08 -17.92
C THR A 342 -31.24 -18.48 -17.44
N SER A 343 -31.87 -18.96 -16.36
CA SER A 343 -31.65 -20.30 -15.77
C SER A 343 -30.17 -20.60 -15.48
N GLY A 344 -29.43 -19.60 -15.02
CA GLY A 344 -28.01 -19.74 -14.69
C GLY A 344 -27.06 -19.58 -15.89
N GLY A 345 -27.56 -19.13 -17.03
CA GLY A 345 -26.76 -18.90 -18.23
C GLY A 345 -25.69 -17.79 -18.07
N LYS A 346 -25.00 -17.50 -19.16
CA LYS A 346 -23.87 -16.54 -19.26
C LYS A 346 -24.23 -15.19 -18.62
N SER A 347 -23.96 -15.06 -17.30
CA SER A 347 -24.13 -13.79 -16.58
C SER A 347 -22.81 -13.06 -16.56
N PRO A 348 -22.75 -11.74 -16.74
CA PRO A 348 -21.54 -10.95 -16.56
C PRO A 348 -21.05 -11.12 -15.09
N ILE A 349 -19.77 -10.87 -14.86
CA ILE A 349 -19.18 -10.96 -13.55
C ILE A 349 -19.35 -9.61 -12.87
N LEU A 350 -19.92 -9.59 -11.66
CA LEU A 350 -20.01 -8.35 -10.90
C LEU A 350 -18.64 -7.97 -10.33
N CYS A 351 -18.20 -6.74 -10.59
CA CYS A 351 -17.01 -6.16 -10.00
C CYS A 351 -17.37 -4.95 -9.15
N LEU A 352 -17.16 -5.06 -7.84
CA LEU A 352 -17.43 -4.00 -6.87
C LEU A 352 -16.15 -3.15 -6.72
N VAL A 353 -16.17 -1.94 -7.23
CA VAL A 353 -15.00 -1.04 -7.20
C VAL A 353 -15.26 0.12 -6.24
N GLY A 354 -14.27 0.50 -5.44
CA GLY A 354 -14.39 1.67 -4.56
C GLY A 354 -13.40 1.66 -3.41
N PRO A 355 -13.38 2.70 -2.58
CA PRO A 355 -12.41 2.85 -1.49
C PRO A 355 -12.44 1.69 -0.49
N PRO A 356 -11.32 1.46 0.22
CA PRO A 356 -11.27 0.42 1.24
C PRO A 356 -12.23 0.71 2.39
N GLY A 357 -12.87 -0.35 2.91
CA GLY A 357 -13.79 -0.23 4.05
C GLY A 357 -15.21 0.22 3.71
N THR A 358 -15.60 0.24 2.43
CA THR A 358 -16.97 0.56 1.96
C THR A 358 -17.89 -0.66 1.90
N GLY A 359 -17.47 -1.80 2.44
CA GLY A 359 -18.36 -2.96 2.58
C GLY A 359 -18.40 -3.90 1.38
N LYS A 360 -17.52 -3.76 0.37
CA LYS A 360 -17.47 -4.62 -0.83
C LYS A 360 -17.52 -6.12 -0.52
N THR A 361 -16.63 -6.57 0.35
CA THR A 361 -16.54 -8.00 0.77
C THR A 361 -17.77 -8.44 1.56
N SER A 362 -18.37 -7.56 2.37
CA SER A 362 -19.59 -7.89 3.13
C SER A 362 -20.84 -7.96 2.24
N ILE A 363 -20.94 -7.09 1.23
CA ILE A 363 -22.02 -7.16 0.22
C ILE A 363 -21.99 -8.51 -0.50
N ALA A 364 -20.81 -8.95 -0.97
CA ALA A 364 -20.68 -10.25 -1.64
C ALA A 364 -21.10 -11.41 -0.71
N LYS A 365 -20.78 -11.33 0.59
CA LYS A 365 -21.26 -12.31 1.57
C LYS A 365 -22.79 -12.28 1.72
N SER A 366 -23.38 -11.10 1.80
CA SER A 366 -24.85 -10.97 1.90
C SER A 366 -25.55 -11.45 0.62
N VAL A 367 -24.94 -11.28 -0.56
CA VAL A 367 -25.46 -11.87 -1.80
C VAL A 367 -25.43 -13.40 -1.75
N ALA A 368 -24.36 -14.01 -1.21
CA ALA A 368 -24.28 -15.45 -1.05
C ALA A 368 -25.35 -15.96 -0.07
N GLU A 369 -25.57 -15.25 1.03
CA GLU A 369 -26.60 -15.55 2.03
C GLU A 369 -28.00 -15.45 1.42
N ALA A 370 -28.27 -14.39 0.66
CA ALA A 370 -29.53 -14.15 -0.02
C ALA A 370 -29.87 -15.23 -1.07
N LEU A 371 -28.86 -15.80 -1.70
CA LEU A 371 -29.02 -16.88 -2.67
C LEU A 371 -28.92 -18.27 -2.05
N HIS A 372 -28.71 -18.41 -0.75
CA HIS A 372 -28.41 -19.66 -0.04
C HIS A 372 -27.17 -20.39 -0.58
N LYS A 373 -26.25 -19.65 -1.26
CA LYS A 373 -25.01 -20.20 -1.81
C LYS A 373 -23.93 -20.34 -0.74
N LYS A 374 -23.11 -21.36 -0.88
CA LYS A 374 -21.87 -21.46 -0.11
C LYS A 374 -20.91 -20.36 -0.54
N TYR A 375 -20.36 -19.65 0.42
CA TYR A 375 -19.47 -18.52 0.20
C TYR A 375 -18.02 -18.90 0.40
N VAL A 376 -17.16 -18.59 -0.55
CA VAL A 376 -15.71 -18.73 -0.44
C VAL A 376 -15.03 -17.47 -0.93
N ARG A 377 -13.96 -17.07 -0.25
CA ARG A 377 -13.16 -15.90 -0.58
C ARG A 377 -11.77 -16.30 -1.03
N ILE A 378 -11.35 -15.80 -2.18
CA ILE A 378 -10.01 -15.93 -2.73
C ILE A 378 -9.37 -14.55 -2.74
N CYS A 379 -8.30 -14.35 -1.95
CA CYS A 379 -7.56 -13.10 -1.97
C CYS A 379 -6.51 -13.14 -3.09
N LEU A 380 -6.64 -12.26 -4.07
CA LEU A 380 -5.73 -12.15 -5.20
C LEU A 380 -4.59 -11.15 -4.96
N GLY A 381 -4.68 -10.35 -3.90
CA GLY A 381 -3.65 -9.40 -3.54
C GLY A 381 -2.31 -10.09 -3.23
N GLY A 382 -1.30 -9.80 -4.04
CA GLY A 382 0.04 -10.38 -3.92
C GLY A 382 0.27 -11.70 -4.66
N VAL A 383 -0.73 -12.20 -5.40
CA VAL A 383 -0.56 -13.34 -6.31
C VAL A 383 0.25 -12.90 -7.53
N ARG A 384 1.33 -13.62 -7.83
CA ARG A 384 2.26 -13.28 -8.91
C ARG A 384 2.48 -14.42 -9.91
N ASP A 385 2.17 -15.65 -9.50
CA ASP A 385 2.42 -16.85 -10.29
C ASP A 385 1.08 -17.43 -10.77
N GLU A 386 0.99 -17.72 -12.07
CA GLU A 386 -0.15 -18.42 -12.68
C GLU A 386 -0.45 -19.74 -11.98
N ALA A 387 0.60 -20.44 -11.52
CA ALA A 387 0.48 -21.70 -10.81
C ALA A 387 -0.29 -21.57 -9.47
N GLU A 388 -0.38 -20.39 -8.86
CA GLU A 388 -1.25 -20.20 -7.70
C GLU A 388 -2.74 -20.29 -8.07
N ILE A 389 -3.12 -19.93 -9.30
CA ILE A 389 -4.51 -20.04 -9.78
C ILE A 389 -4.81 -21.43 -10.32
N ARG A 390 -3.91 -21.97 -11.17
CA ARG A 390 -4.07 -23.23 -11.91
C ARG A 390 -3.43 -24.44 -11.25
N GLY A 391 -2.76 -24.27 -10.11
CA GLY A 391 -2.06 -25.35 -9.44
C GLY A 391 -0.71 -25.73 -10.08
N HIS A 392 0.05 -26.54 -9.37
CA HIS A 392 1.32 -27.10 -9.83
C HIS A 392 1.13 -28.54 -10.35
N ARG A 393 1.85 -28.93 -11.39
CA ARG A 393 1.80 -30.29 -11.89
C ARG A 393 2.13 -31.27 -10.76
N LYS A 394 1.33 -32.32 -10.60
CA LYS A 394 1.43 -33.33 -9.53
C LYS A 394 2.78 -34.05 -9.42
N THR A 395 3.62 -33.95 -10.45
CA THR A 395 4.97 -34.55 -10.46
C THR A 395 6.00 -33.81 -9.62
N TYR A 396 5.71 -32.60 -9.19
CA TYR A 396 6.62 -31.81 -8.34
C TYR A 396 6.40 -32.12 -6.86
N VAL A 397 7.49 -32.19 -6.10
CA VAL A 397 7.42 -32.36 -4.65
C VAL A 397 6.76 -31.10 -4.04
N GLY A 398 5.68 -31.30 -3.28
CA GLY A 398 4.90 -30.22 -2.73
C GLY A 398 3.86 -29.61 -3.67
N ALA A 399 3.57 -30.27 -4.81
CA ALA A 399 2.49 -29.85 -5.69
C ALA A 399 1.15 -29.81 -4.96
N MET A 400 0.35 -28.79 -5.27
CA MET A 400 -0.98 -28.58 -4.69
C MET A 400 -1.92 -28.04 -5.77
N PRO A 401 -3.24 -28.26 -5.62
CA PRO A 401 -4.24 -27.65 -6.51
C PRO A 401 -4.21 -26.13 -6.43
N GLY A 402 -4.64 -25.49 -7.51
CA GLY A 402 -4.78 -24.05 -7.57
C GLY A 402 -5.83 -23.51 -6.61
N ARG A 403 -5.79 -22.22 -6.38
CA ARG A 403 -6.70 -21.52 -5.44
C ARG A 403 -8.18 -21.69 -5.81
N ILE A 404 -8.50 -21.77 -7.09
CA ILE A 404 -9.87 -21.99 -7.58
C ILE A 404 -10.37 -23.37 -7.16
N THR A 405 -9.60 -24.41 -7.46
CA THR A 405 -9.92 -25.80 -7.09
C THR A 405 -9.96 -25.99 -5.57
N ALA A 406 -9.00 -25.40 -4.86
CA ALA A 406 -8.98 -25.42 -3.39
C ALA A 406 -10.23 -24.73 -2.80
N ALA A 407 -10.70 -23.63 -3.40
CA ALA A 407 -11.92 -22.95 -3.00
C ALA A 407 -13.17 -23.80 -3.27
N LEU A 408 -13.25 -24.53 -4.38
CA LEU A 408 -14.33 -25.52 -4.63
C LEU A 408 -14.36 -26.60 -3.57
N SER A 409 -13.22 -27.18 -3.25
CA SER A 409 -13.08 -28.18 -2.18
C SER A 409 -13.55 -27.63 -0.83
N GLN A 410 -13.14 -26.40 -0.49
CA GLN A 410 -13.57 -25.73 0.74
C GLN A 410 -15.08 -25.45 0.79
N ALA A 411 -15.67 -25.08 -0.34
CA ALA A 411 -17.11 -24.84 -0.45
C ALA A 411 -17.92 -26.13 -0.29
N GLY A 412 -17.40 -27.26 -0.73
CA GLY A 412 -18.05 -28.56 -0.74
C GLY A 412 -19.25 -28.65 -1.68
N VAL A 413 -19.37 -27.71 -2.63
CA VAL A 413 -20.40 -27.65 -3.70
C VAL A 413 -19.77 -27.12 -4.99
N SER A 414 -20.34 -27.51 -6.15
CA SER A 414 -19.85 -27.08 -7.47
C SER A 414 -20.37 -25.69 -7.90
N ASN A 415 -21.40 -25.18 -7.24
CA ASN A 415 -22.03 -23.89 -7.56
C ASN A 415 -21.91 -22.82 -6.45
N PRO A 416 -20.75 -22.64 -5.79
CA PRO A 416 -20.60 -21.65 -4.74
C PRO A 416 -20.64 -20.22 -5.29
N LEU A 417 -20.70 -19.23 -4.38
CA LEU A 417 -20.26 -17.89 -4.67
C LEU A 417 -18.79 -17.76 -4.31
N MET A 418 -17.97 -17.44 -5.31
CA MET A 418 -16.54 -17.17 -5.14
C MET A 418 -16.28 -15.68 -5.21
N LEU A 419 -15.77 -15.13 -4.12
CA LEU A 419 -15.31 -13.75 -4.09
C LEU A 419 -13.83 -13.68 -4.45
N LEU A 420 -13.52 -13.00 -5.56
CA LEU A 420 -12.18 -12.66 -5.99
C LEU A 420 -11.80 -11.28 -5.42
N ASP A 421 -11.14 -11.29 -4.28
CA ASP A 421 -10.88 -10.06 -3.54
C ASP A 421 -9.53 -9.44 -3.93
N GLU A 422 -9.50 -8.11 -4.09
CA GLU A 422 -8.33 -7.30 -4.48
C GLU A 422 -7.76 -7.68 -5.87
N ILE A 423 -8.63 -7.78 -6.90
CA ILE A 423 -8.23 -8.13 -8.27
C ILE A 423 -7.33 -7.05 -8.92
N ASP A 424 -7.44 -5.80 -8.46
CA ASP A 424 -6.59 -4.67 -8.87
C ASP A 424 -5.13 -4.80 -8.42
N LYS A 425 -4.83 -5.73 -7.53
CA LYS A 425 -3.47 -5.95 -7.01
C LYS A 425 -2.79 -7.18 -7.60
N THR A 426 -3.34 -7.73 -8.68
CA THR A 426 -2.69 -8.77 -9.44
C THR A 426 -1.58 -8.18 -10.28
N SER A 427 -0.37 -8.73 -10.21
CA SER A 427 0.76 -8.28 -11.02
C SER A 427 1.18 -9.38 -12.00
N SER A 428 1.57 -8.98 -13.20
CA SER A 428 2.24 -9.86 -14.15
C SER A 428 3.75 -9.79 -13.92
N ASP A 429 4.37 -10.91 -13.59
CA ASP A 429 5.81 -11.05 -13.46
C ASP A 429 6.35 -11.99 -14.56
N TYR A 430 7.68 -12.05 -14.71
CA TYR A 430 8.40 -12.92 -15.64
C TYR A 430 8.05 -14.42 -15.53
N LYS A 431 7.31 -14.85 -14.49
CA LYS A 431 6.95 -16.25 -14.20
C LYS A 431 5.56 -16.67 -14.66
N GLY A 432 4.79 -15.79 -15.27
CA GLY A 432 3.47 -16.11 -15.78
C GLY A 432 2.49 -14.93 -15.71
N ASP A 433 1.44 -14.98 -16.49
CA ASP A 433 0.39 -13.97 -16.54
C ASP A 433 -0.83 -14.44 -15.73
N THR A 434 -0.89 -14.00 -14.48
CA THR A 434 -2.04 -14.29 -13.59
C THR A 434 -3.36 -13.84 -14.21
N SER A 435 -3.33 -12.78 -15.03
CA SER A 435 -4.52 -12.26 -15.71
C SER A 435 -5.02 -13.23 -16.78
N ALA A 436 -4.11 -13.90 -17.51
CA ALA A 436 -4.48 -14.91 -18.49
C ALA A 436 -5.16 -16.13 -17.84
N ALA A 437 -4.64 -16.58 -16.67
CA ALA A 437 -5.29 -17.64 -15.90
C ALA A 437 -6.69 -17.24 -15.40
N LEU A 438 -6.85 -16.00 -14.95
CA LEU A 438 -8.15 -15.49 -14.50
C LEU A 438 -9.13 -15.31 -15.68
N LEU A 439 -8.65 -14.98 -16.88
CA LEU A 439 -9.49 -14.92 -18.07
C LEU A 439 -10.16 -16.25 -18.37
N GLU A 440 -9.43 -17.37 -18.28
CA GLU A 440 -10.01 -18.72 -18.48
C GLU A 440 -11.07 -19.03 -17.40
N VAL A 441 -10.80 -18.67 -16.15
CA VAL A 441 -11.76 -18.88 -15.04
C VAL A 441 -13.03 -18.07 -15.24
N LEU A 442 -12.90 -16.84 -15.73
CA LEU A 442 -13.97 -15.85 -15.78
C LEU A 442 -14.69 -15.80 -17.12
N ASP A 443 -14.13 -16.39 -18.18
CA ASP A 443 -14.76 -16.42 -19.49
C ASP A 443 -15.85 -17.50 -19.55
N PRO A 444 -17.13 -17.14 -19.72
CA PRO A 444 -18.22 -18.11 -19.79
C PRO A 444 -18.12 -19.10 -20.99
N GLU A 445 -17.25 -18.83 -21.96
CA GLU A 445 -17.02 -19.72 -23.08
C GLU A 445 -15.96 -20.79 -22.79
N GLN A 446 -15.09 -20.54 -21.80
CA GLN A 446 -13.97 -21.38 -21.45
C GLN A 446 -14.09 -22.04 -20.06
N ASN A 447 -14.79 -21.40 -19.13
CA ASN A 447 -14.83 -21.80 -17.72
C ASN A 447 -15.53 -23.14 -17.46
N ASN A 448 -16.30 -23.66 -18.41
CA ASN A 448 -16.89 -25.00 -18.34
C ASN A 448 -15.85 -26.13 -18.52
N HIS A 449 -14.62 -25.81 -18.92
CA HIS A 449 -13.52 -26.73 -19.10
C HIS A 449 -12.24 -26.22 -18.43
N PHE A 450 -12.35 -25.61 -17.26
CA PHE A 450 -11.20 -25.11 -16.52
C PHE A 450 -10.24 -26.24 -16.16
N ASN A 451 -8.96 -26.09 -16.55
CA ASN A 451 -7.92 -27.08 -16.31
C ASN A 451 -6.97 -26.65 -15.19
N ASP A 452 -7.11 -27.27 -14.03
CA ASP A 452 -6.11 -27.22 -12.98
C ASP A 452 -4.98 -28.20 -13.26
N HIS A 453 -3.74 -27.73 -13.23
CA HIS A 453 -2.55 -28.55 -13.54
C HIS A 453 -2.29 -29.67 -12.54
N TYR A 454 -2.77 -29.54 -11.30
CA TYR A 454 -2.69 -30.59 -10.29
C TYR A 454 -3.77 -31.65 -10.54
N VAL A 455 -5.00 -31.23 -10.77
CA VAL A 455 -6.17 -32.11 -10.92
C VAL A 455 -6.14 -32.89 -12.24
N GLU A 456 -5.64 -32.26 -13.31
CA GLU A 456 -5.52 -32.85 -14.66
C GLU A 456 -6.84 -33.36 -15.27
N VAL A 457 -7.97 -32.95 -14.75
CA VAL A 457 -9.32 -33.24 -15.28
C VAL A 457 -10.08 -31.91 -15.34
N PRO A 458 -10.80 -31.64 -16.44
CA PRO A 458 -11.57 -30.41 -16.57
C PRO A 458 -12.62 -30.25 -15.46
N GLN A 459 -12.72 -29.03 -14.93
CA GLN A 459 -13.72 -28.66 -13.93
C GLN A 459 -14.70 -27.67 -14.55
N ASP A 460 -15.97 -27.91 -14.33
CA ASP A 460 -17.03 -27.01 -14.79
C ASP A 460 -17.28 -25.89 -13.75
N LEU A 461 -16.87 -24.68 -14.11
CA LEU A 461 -17.07 -23.48 -13.29
C LEU A 461 -18.28 -22.63 -13.76
N SER A 462 -19.06 -23.10 -14.74
CA SER A 462 -20.14 -22.32 -15.36
C SER A 462 -21.26 -21.94 -14.40
N GLU A 463 -21.46 -22.72 -13.33
CA GLU A 463 -22.48 -22.47 -12.30
C GLU A 463 -21.94 -21.71 -11.07
N VAL A 464 -20.64 -21.50 -11.02
CA VAL A 464 -20.00 -20.69 -9.98
C VAL A 464 -20.42 -19.22 -10.16
N LEU A 465 -20.85 -18.58 -9.09
CA LEU A 465 -21.11 -17.14 -9.11
C LEU A 465 -19.84 -16.40 -8.70
N PHE A 466 -19.18 -15.76 -9.67
CA PHE A 466 -18.02 -14.96 -9.39
C PHE A 466 -18.43 -13.52 -9.08
N ILE A 467 -17.90 -12.97 -7.99
CA ILE A 467 -17.93 -11.55 -7.68
C ILE A 467 -16.48 -11.10 -7.46
N ALA A 468 -16.07 -10.03 -8.12
CA ALA A 468 -14.75 -9.42 -7.93
C ALA A 468 -14.84 -8.17 -7.06
N THR A 469 -13.75 -7.84 -6.34
CA THR A 469 -13.61 -6.55 -5.68
C THR A 469 -12.30 -5.90 -6.07
N ALA A 470 -12.34 -4.58 -6.23
CA ALA A 470 -11.16 -3.76 -6.47
C ALA A 470 -11.25 -2.47 -5.67
N ASN A 471 -10.11 -1.84 -5.42
CA ASN A 471 -10.09 -0.50 -4.83
C ASN A 471 -10.04 0.57 -5.92
N ASP A 472 -9.44 0.25 -7.06
CA ASP A 472 -9.26 1.13 -8.20
C ASP A 472 -9.49 0.36 -9.51
N MET A 473 -10.12 1.01 -10.49
CA MET A 473 -10.32 0.44 -11.83
C MET A 473 -9.04 0.38 -12.64
N ASP A 474 -8.16 1.36 -12.48
CA ASP A 474 -6.93 1.49 -13.27
C ASP A 474 -5.95 0.33 -13.00
N GLY A 475 -6.06 -0.30 -11.84
CA GLY A 475 -5.29 -1.50 -11.49
C GLY A 475 -5.79 -2.79 -12.12
N ILE A 476 -6.99 -2.80 -12.76
CA ILE A 476 -7.56 -3.99 -13.37
C ILE A 476 -7.13 -4.07 -14.84
N PRO A 477 -6.54 -5.19 -15.30
CA PRO A 477 -6.23 -5.39 -16.71
C PRO A 477 -7.47 -5.26 -17.59
N ARG A 478 -7.38 -4.50 -18.69
CA ARG A 478 -8.51 -4.23 -19.62
C ARG A 478 -9.24 -5.50 -20.09
N PRO A 479 -8.55 -6.61 -20.47
CA PRO A 479 -9.25 -7.82 -20.90
C PRO A 479 -10.15 -8.44 -19.82
N LEU A 480 -9.81 -8.27 -18.54
CA LEU A 480 -10.67 -8.69 -17.43
C LEU A 480 -11.81 -7.72 -17.23
N LEU A 481 -11.56 -6.41 -17.33
CA LEU A 481 -12.56 -5.36 -17.17
C LEU A 481 -13.68 -5.49 -18.21
N ASP A 482 -13.34 -5.82 -19.46
CA ASP A 482 -14.31 -6.01 -20.57
C ASP A 482 -15.31 -7.15 -20.31
N ARG A 483 -15.03 -8.05 -19.36
CA ARG A 483 -15.90 -9.17 -18.97
C ARG A 483 -16.69 -8.93 -17.71
N MET A 484 -16.48 -7.77 -17.08
CA MET A 484 -17.05 -7.43 -15.79
C MET A 484 -18.10 -6.33 -15.91
N GLU A 485 -19.17 -6.48 -15.16
CA GLU A 485 -20.09 -5.40 -14.87
C GLU A 485 -19.61 -4.67 -13.65
N VAL A 486 -19.10 -3.45 -13.84
CA VAL A 486 -18.53 -2.63 -12.78
C VAL A 486 -19.65 -1.90 -12.04
N ILE A 487 -19.66 -2.07 -10.72
CA ILE A 487 -20.52 -1.31 -9.80
C ILE A 487 -19.62 -0.47 -8.90
N GLU A 488 -19.66 0.84 -9.07
CA GLU A 488 -18.89 1.76 -8.27
C GLU A 488 -19.54 1.96 -6.89
N ILE A 489 -18.75 1.77 -5.85
CA ILE A 489 -19.17 2.01 -4.47
C ILE A 489 -18.44 3.24 -3.95
N SER A 490 -19.17 4.33 -3.82
CA SER A 490 -18.65 5.58 -3.26
C SER A 490 -18.43 5.48 -1.75
N GLY A 491 -17.69 6.47 -1.21
CA GLY A 491 -17.54 6.62 0.23
C GLY A 491 -18.85 6.94 0.94
N TYR A 492 -18.88 6.68 2.25
CA TYR A 492 -20.03 6.95 3.11
C TYR A 492 -20.04 8.41 3.61
N THR A 493 -21.23 8.99 3.69
CA THR A 493 -21.47 10.24 4.41
C THR A 493 -21.33 10.06 5.93
N GLU A 494 -21.22 11.15 6.67
CA GLU A 494 -21.17 11.07 8.14
C GLU A 494 -22.42 10.42 8.75
N ASN A 495 -23.57 10.71 8.18
CA ASN A 495 -24.84 10.13 8.62
C ASN A 495 -24.90 8.63 8.35
N GLU A 496 -24.49 8.18 7.15
CA GLU A 496 -24.37 6.76 6.82
C GLU A 496 -23.40 6.06 7.76
N LYS A 497 -22.22 6.66 8.04
CA LYS A 497 -21.26 6.11 9.00
C LYS A 497 -21.82 6.02 10.42
N GLU A 498 -22.64 7.01 10.82
CA GLU A 498 -23.29 6.99 12.12
C GLU A 498 -24.28 5.80 12.24
N HIS A 499 -25.10 5.58 11.20
CA HIS A 499 -26.04 4.46 11.17
C HIS A 499 -25.29 3.12 11.10
N ILE A 500 -24.33 2.97 10.20
CA ILE A 500 -23.50 1.76 10.10
C ILE A 500 -22.83 1.45 11.45
N ALA A 501 -22.32 2.48 12.12
CA ALA A 501 -21.67 2.28 13.40
C ALA A 501 -22.65 1.81 14.49
N LYS A 502 -23.87 2.36 14.55
CA LYS A 502 -24.89 1.99 15.54
C LYS A 502 -25.45 0.60 15.29
N ASP A 503 -25.79 0.32 14.03
CA ASP A 503 -26.58 -0.85 13.67
C ASP A 503 -25.69 -2.09 13.48
N HIS A 504 -24.43 -1.92 13.07
CA HIS A 504 -23.53 -3.02 12.73
C HIS A 504 -22.21 -3.04 13.52
N LEU A 505 -21.43 -1.90 13.56
CA LEU A 505 -20.08 -1.95 14.10
C LEU A 505 -20.05 -2.05 15.62
N ILE A 506 -20.89 -1.30 16.32
CA ILE A 506 -20.93 -1.32 17.79
C ILE A 506 -21.39 -2.68 18.30
N PRO A 507 -22.53 -3.27 17.84
CA PRO A 507 -22.93 -4.60 18.24
C PRO A 507 -21.85 -5.65 17.99
N LYS A 508 -21.28 -5.69 16.80
CA LYS A 508 -20.19 -6.60 16.45
C LYS A 508 -18.98 -6.45 17.38
N GLN A 509 -18.57 -5.21 17.67
CA GLN A 509 -17.42 -4.98 18.55
C GLN A 509 -17.72 -5.28 20.02
N LEU A 510 -18.95 -5.16 20.48
CA LEU A 510 -19.37 -5.59 21.81
C LEU A 510 -19.25 -7.11 21.93
N GLU A 511 -19.74 -7.85 20.96
CA GLU A 511 -19.68 -9.31 20.90
C GLU A 511 -18.22 -9.81 20.88
N VAL A 512 -17.41 -9.29 19.94
CA VAL A 512 -15.99 -9.67 19.79
C VAL A 512 -15.16 -9.40 21.06
N ASN A 513 -15.49 -8.35 21.82
CA ASN A 513 -14.79 -8.00 23.05
C ASN A 513 -15.48 -8.54 24.31
N GLY A 514 -16.49 -9.39 24.21
CA GLY A 514 -17.17 -10.02 25.31
C GLY A 514 -17.90 -9.08 26.27
N ILE A 515 -18.36 -7.92 25.78
CA ILE A 515 -19.07 -6.94 26.59
C ILE A 515 -20.57 -7.23 26.49
N PRO A 516 -21.27 -7.56 27.61
CA PRO A 516 -22.69 -7.78 27.60
C PRO A 516 -23.47 -6.54 27.14
N GLU A 517 -24.56 -6.77 26.45
CA GLU A 517 -25.43 -5.69 25.99
C GLU A 517 -25.85 -4.75 27.15
N GLY A 518 -25.85 -3.45 26.87
CA GLY A 518 -26.19 -2.43 27.84
C GLY A 518 -25.09 -2.05 28.85
N LYS A 519 -23.93 -2.74 28.85
CA LYS A 519 -22.78 -2.37 29.70
C LYS A 519 -21.91 -1.25 29.12
N LEU A 520 -21.90 -1.08 27.81
CA LEU A 520 -21.25 0.04 27.12
C LEU A 520 -22.27 0.79 26.26
N LYS A 521 -22.27 2.12 26.38
CA LYS A 521 -23.10 2.99 25.53
C LYS A 521 -22.21 4.12 24.95
N ILE A 522 -22.21 4.28 23.64
CA ILE A 522 -21.57 5.40 22.95
C ILE A 522 -22.66 6.40 22.59
N GLN A 523 -22.53 7.64 23.08
CA GLN A 523 -23.48 8.71 22.77
C GLN A 523 -23.33 9.15 21.31
N THR A 524 -24.44 9.53 20.66
CA THR A 524 -24.44 9.97 19.25
C THR A 524 -23.46 11.10 18.97
N LEU A 525 -23.41 12.12 19.86
CA LEU A 525 -22.46 13.23 19.73
C LEU A 525 -20.99 12.77 19.84
N ALA A 526 -20.71 11.79 20.70
CA ALA A 526 -19.38 11.22 20.79
C ALA A 526 -19.03 10.39 19.53
N LEU A 527 -20.00 9.64 18.99
CA LEU A 527 -19.83 8.87 17.77
C LEU A 527 -19.54 9.78 16.57
N ARG A 528 -20.29 10.88 16.40
CA ARG A 528 -20.02 11.89 15.37
C ARG A 528 -18.61 12.48 15.53
N LYS A 529 -18.21 12.78 16.77
CA LYS A 529 -16.85 13.27 17.05
C LYS A 529 -15.77 12.23 16.70
N ILE A 530 -16.03 10.92 16.89
CA ILE A 530 -15.12 9.87 16.45
C ILE A 530 -15.00 9.87 14.93
N ILE A 531 -16.11 9.93 14.22
CA ILE A 531 -16.17 9.94 12.75
C ILE A 531 -15.38 11.13 12.18
N THR A 532 -15.57 12.32 12.75
CA THR A 532 -14.99 13.56 12.21
C THR A 532 -13.55 13.80 12.64
N LEU A 533 -13.20 13.61 13.92
CA LEU A 533 -11.93 14.06 14.48
C LEU A 533 -10.92 12.92 14.77
N TYR A 534 -11.35 11.65 14.74
CA TYR A 534 -10.46 10.51 15.00
C TYR A 534 -10.29 9.57 13.81
N THR A 535 -11.16 9.71 12.78
CA THR A 535 -11.07 8.92 11.53
C THR A 535 -11.18 9.85 10.33
N ARG A 536 -10.35 9.59 9.32
CA ARG A 536 -10.40 10.26 8.02
C ARG A 536 -10.28 9.18 6.96
N GLU A 537 -11.44 8.73 6.47
CA GLU A 537 -11.53 7.63 5.52
C GLU A 537 -12.85 7.69 4.74
N ALA A 538 -12.85 7.18 3.52
CA ALA A 538 -14.07 7.05 2.72
C ALA A 538 -15.02 5.98 3.31
N GLY A 539 -14.48 4.86 3.78
CA GLY A 539 -15.22 3.77 4.39
C GLY A 539 -15.38 3.87 5.92
N VAL A 540 -15.46 2.72 6.59
CA VAL A 540 -15.66 2.59 8.05
C VAL A 540 -14.63 1.70 8.75
N ARG A 541 -13.52 1.35 8.09
CA ARG A 541 -12.52 0.41 8.64
C ARG A 541 -11.78 0.97 9.85
N ASN A 542 -11.37 2.23 9.81
CA ASN A 542 -10.72 2.88 10.94
C ASN A 542 -11.75 3.22 12.05
N LEU A 543 -12.99 3.55 11.67
CA LEU A 543 -14.08 3.73 12.60
C LEU A 543 -14.33 2.46 13.41
N GLU A 544 -14.38 1.29 12.76
CA GLU A 544 -14.48 0.01 13.43
C GLU A 544 -13.31 -0.23 14.40
N ARG A 545 -12.08 0.08 13.97
CA ARG A 545 -10.88 -0.03 14.82
C ARG A 545 -10.95 0.88 16.05
N LYS A 546 -11.45 2.12 15.89
CA LYS A 546 -11.61 3.07 16.99
C LYS A 546 -12.70 2.65 17.97
N ILE A 547 -13.83 2.13 17.47
CA ILE A 547 -14.88 1.54 18.30
C ILE A 547 -14.30 0.34 19.06
N GLY A 548 -13.54 -0.54 18.41
CA GLY A 548 -12.88 -1.67 19.04
C GLY A 548 -11.87 -1.24 20.14
N GLU A 549 -11.13 -0.14 19.92
CA GLU A 549 -10.23 0.43 20.94
C GLU A 549 -11.00 0.89 22.18
N ILE A 550 -12.13 1.55 22.00
CA ILE A 550 -13.04 1.95 23.08
C ILE A 550 -13.57 0.70 23.82
N CYS A 551 -14.04 -0.31 23.05
CA CYS A 551 -14.55 -1.54 23.63
C CYS A 551 -13.51 -2.25 24.48
N ARG A 552 -12.27 -2.40 24.02
CA ARG A 552 -11.18 -3.03 24.80
C ARG A 552 -10.89 -2.29 26.09
N LYS A 553 -10.82 -0.95 26.07
CA LYS A 553 -10.57 -0.16 27.29
C LYS A 553 -11.75 -0.22 28.25
N ALA A 554 -12.98 -0.18 27.72
CA ALA A 554 -14.19 -0.32 28.52
C ALA A 554 -14.32 -1.72 29.14
N ALA A 555 -14.01 -2.78 28.38
CA ALA A 555 -13.99 -4.15 28.88
C ALA A 555 -13.03 -4.31 30.07
N ARG A 556 -11.83 -3.71 29.98
CA ARG A 556 -10.85 -3.68 31.06
C ARG A 556 -11.39 -2.98 32.32
N GLU A 557 -12.02 -1.79 32.16
CA GLU A 557 -12.59 -1.05 33.29
C GLU A 557 -13.74 -1.83 33.98
N ILE A 558 -14.54 -2.56 33.19
CA ILE A 558 -15.63 -3.39 33.71
C ILE A 558 -15.06 -4.63 34.41
N TYR A 559 -14.05 -5.29 33.84
CA TYR A 559 -13.42 -6.47 34.39
C TYR A 559 -12.68 -6.17 35.72
N GLU A 560 -11.96 -5.04 35.78
CA GLU A 560 -11.29 -4.56 37.00
C GLU A 560 -12.31 -4.07 38.08
N GLY A 561 -13.59 -4.11 37.82
CA GLY A 561 -14.64 -3.66 38.75
C GLY A 561 -14.73 -2.15 38.97
N LYS A 562 -13.96 -1.37 38.19
CA LYS A 562 -13.92 0.10 38.31
C LYS A 562 -15.26 0.74 37.93
N LYS A 563 -15.96 0.15 36.96
CA LYS A 563 -17.26 0.64 36.48
C LYS A 563 -18.21 -0.52 36.21
N LYS A 564 -19.46 -0.43 36.63
CA LYS A 564 -20.50 -1.39 36.30
C LYS A 564 -21.09 -1.17 34.89
N LYS A 565 -21.04 0.08 34.42
CA LYS A 565 -21.49 0.52 33.11
C LYS A 565 -20.61 1.67 32.63
N VAL A 566 -20.25 1.66 31.35
CA VAL A 566 -19.42 2.68 30.72
C VAL A 566 -20.28 3.46 29.73
N THR A 567 -20.22 4.80 29.82
CA THR A 567 -20.87 5.68 28.85
C THR A 567 -19.82 6.58 28.22
N ILE A 568 -19.68 6.49 26.93
CA ILE A 568 -18.76 7.32 26.15
C ILE A 568 -19.49 8.59 25.73
N SER A 569 -18.94 9.72 26.15
CA SER A 569 -19.42 11.07 25.85
C SER A 569 -18.29 11.89 25.20
N THR A 570 -18.62 13.05 24.66
CA THR A 570 -17.62 13.98 24.10
C THR A 570 -16.56 14.43 25.12
N LYS A 571 -16.89 14.43 26.41
CA LYS A 571 -16.01 14.88 27.50
C LYS A 571 -14.94 13.84 27.88
N ASN A 572 -15.25 12.54 27.76
CA ASN A 572 -14.34 11.48 28.17
C ASN A 572 -13.70 10.75 26.96
N LEU A 573 -13.98 11.22 25.75
CA LEU A 573 -13.49 10.56 24.53
C LEU A 573 -11.95 10.52 24.45
N GLU A 574 -11.29 11.62 24.87
CA GLU A 574 -9.82 11.69 24.94
C GLU A 574 -9.19 10.63 25.85
N HIS A 575 -9.86 10.23 26.90
CA HIS A 575 -9.38 9.16 27.78
C HIS A 575 -9.30 7.82 27.05
N TYR A 576 -10.24 7.57 26.11
CA TYR A 576 -10.30 6.31 25.37
C TYR A 576 -9.48 6.32 24.08
N LEU A 577 -9.43 7.42 23.35
CA LEU A 577 -8.83 7.51 22.02
C LEU A 577 -7.59 8.41 21.93
N GLY A 578 -7.23 9.10 23.02
CA GLY A 578 -6.19 10.13 23.02
C GLY A 578 -6.66 11.45 22.41
N LYS A 579 -5.73 12.34 22.11
CA LYS A 579 -6.03 13.64 21.50
C LYS A 579 -6.63 13.48 20.10
N GLU A 580 -7.42 14.45 19.70
CA GLU A 580 -7.97 14.55 18.35
C GLU A 580 -6.84 14.52 17.33
N LYS A 581 -7.03 13.71 16.26
CA LYS A 581 -5.99 13.51 15.25
C LYS A 581 -6.16 14.41 14.03
N TYR A 582 -7.41 14.73 13.73
CA TYR A 582 -7.76 15.49 12.54
C TYR A 582 -8.47 16.78 12.94
N THR A 583 -8.05 17.86 12.35
CA THR A 583 -8.77 19.12 12.36
C THR A 583 -9.33 19.31 10.95
N PHE A 584 -10.59 19.57 10.81
CA PHE A 584 -11.10 20.00 9.50
C PHE A 584 -10.58 21.42 9.23
N ASP A 585 -10.02 21.58 8.04
CA ASP A 585 -9.80 22.93 7.52
C ASP A 585 -11.16 23.59 7.33
N LYS A 586 -11.45 24.49 8.24
CA LYS A 586 -12.65 25.30 8.13
C LYS A 586 -12.50 26.25 6.93
N LYS A 587 -13.64 26.71 6.40
CA LYS A 587 -13.65 27.82 5.42
C LYS A 587 -12.74 28.95 5.90
N ASN A 588 -12.23 29.73 5.01
CA ASN A 588 -11.43 30.90 5.32
C ASN A 588 -12.21 31.82 6.28
N GLU A 589 -11.52 32.41 7.25
CA GLU A 589 -12.20 33.27 8.26
C GLU A 589 -12.68 34.59 7.67
N LYS A 590 -12.03 35.07 6.62
CA LYS A 590 -12.28 36.36 5.98
C LYS A 590 -12.19 36.26 4.46
N ASP A 591 -12.81 37.21 3.79
CA ASP A 591 -12.66 37.39 2.34
C ASP A 591 -11.28 37.99 2.06
N GLU A 592 -10.45 37.31 1.30
CA GLU A 592 -9.05 37.66 1.07
C GLU A 592 -8.71 37.72 -0.42
N VAL A 593 -7.64 38.48 -0.73
CA VAL A 593 -7.10 38.57 -2.08
C VAL A 593 -6.10 37.44 -2.31
N GLY A 594 -6.21 36.77 -3.45
CA GLY A 594 -5.27 35.71 -3.86
C GLY A 594 -5.43 34.38 -3.11
N ILE A 595 -6.40 34.25 -2.22
CA ILE A 595 -6.69 33.01 -1.48
C ILE A 595 -8.05 32.46 -1.90
N VAL A 596 -8.05 31.22 -2.43
CA VAL A 596 -9.25 30.56 -2.94
C VAL A 596 -9.30 29.12 -2.48
N ARG A 597 -10.51 28.64 -2.16
CA ARG A 597 -10.74 27.27 -1.71
C ARG A 597 -11.16 26.40 -2.90
N GLY A 598 -10.33 25.43 -3.24
CA GLY A 598 -10.64 24.36 -4.19
C GLY A 598 -11.18 23.11 -3.51
N LEU A 599 -11.69 22.19 -4.31
CA LEU A 599 -12.20 20.90 -3.85
C LEU A 599 -11.40 19.78 -4.50
N ALA A 600 -10.89 18.88 -3.69
CA ALA A 600 -10.13 17.71 -4.11
C ALA A 600 -10.85 16.42 -3.75
N TRP A 601 -10.54 15.38 -4.51
CA TRP A 601 -10.88 14.00 -4.18
C TRP A 601 -9.60 13.21 -3.91
N THR A 602 -9.62 12.38 -2.87
CA THR A 602 -8.51 11.52 -2.48
C THR A 602 -9.03 10.12 -2.19
N SER A 603 -8.14 9.14 -2.12
CA SER A 603 -8.48 7.76 -1.74
C SER A 603 -9.14 7.63 -0.34
N VAL A 604 -9.04 8.67 0.48
CA VAL A 604 -9.65 8.72 1.83
C VAL A 604 -10.94 9.53 1.87
N GLY A 605 -11.37 10.12 0.76
CA GLY A 605 -12.58 10.93 0.63
C GLY A 605 -12.32 12.31 0.03
N GLY A 606 -13.31 13.19 0.11
CA GLY A 606 -13.16 14.56 -0.33
C GLY A 606 -12.38 15.43 0.66
N ASP A 607 -11.72 16.44 0.12
CA ASP A 607 -10.95 17.42 0.88
C ASP A 607 -11.07 18.82 0.30
N THR A 608 -10.75 19.85 1.08
CA THR A 608 -10.65 21.22 0.59
C THR A 608 -9.18 21.60 0.45
N LEU A 609 -8.85 22.27 -0.63
CA LEU A 609 -7.50 22.77 -0.88
C LEU A 609 -7.50 24.29 -0.80
N GLU A 610 -6.66 24.85 0.04
CA GLU A 610 -6.38 26.28 0.02
C GLU A 610 -5.33 26.56 -1.06
N ILE A 611 -5.65 27.45 -1.98
CA ILE A 611 -4.74 27.90 -3.03
C ILE A 611 -4.40 29.35 -2.75
N GLU A 612 -3.13 29.59 -2.49
CA GLU A 612 -2.58 30.91 -2.23
C GLU A 612 -1.81 31.41 -3.45
N VAL A 613 -2.10 32.61 -3.88
CA VAL A 613 -1.35 33.26 -4.96
C VAL A 613 -0.83 34.60 -4.47
N ASN A 614 0.45 34.80 -4.66
CA ASN A 614 1.11 36.06 -4.39
C ASN A 614 1.71 36.65 -5.67
N VAL A 615 1.53 37.94 -5.85
CA VAL A 615 2.11 38.73 -6.94
C VAL A 615 3.13 39.69 -6.35
N MET A 616 4.33 39.66 -6.86
CA MET A 616 5.44 40.48 -6.36
C MET A 616 6.21 41.10 -7.51
N PRO A 617 6.88 42.26 -7.32
CA PRO A 617 7.78 42.81 -8.33
C PRO A 617 8.86 41.78 -8.70
N GLY A 618 9.08 41.60 -10.01
CA GLY A 618 9.98 40.55 -10.47
C GLY A 618 10.33 40.69 -11.96
N LYS A 619 10.61 39.56 -12.59
CA LYS A 619 11.02 39.46 -14.00
C LYS A 619 10.06 38.62 -14.85
N GLY A 620 8.86 38.36 -14.35
CA GLY A 620 7.86 37.56 -15.01
C GLY A 620 7.98 36.06 -14.73
N GLU A 621 8.60 35.68 -13.63
CA GLU A 621 8.70 34.25 -13.25
C GLU A 621 7.34 33.72 -12.75
N PHE A 622 7.03 32.50 -13.16
CA PHE A 622 5.85 31.77 -12.71
C PHE A 622 6.27 30.60 -11.83
N LYS A 623 6.07 30.71 -10.53
CA LYS A 623 6.53 29.73 -9.52
C LYS A 623 5.36 28.92 -8.99
N LEU A 624 5.57 27.61 -8.89
CA LEU A 624 4.61 26.66 -8.36
C LEU A 624 5.23 25.86 -7.22
N THR A 625 4.59 25.84 -6.05
CA THR A 625 5.05 25.09 -4.88
C THR A 625 3.90 24.35 -4.20
N GLY A 626 4.17 23.27 -3.44
CA GLY A 626 3.17 22.45 -2.75
C GLY A 626 3.09 21.01 -3.25
N GLN A 627 4.18 20.48 -3.83
CA GLN A 627 4.25 19.12 -4.41
C GLN A 627 3.15 18.84 -5.45
N LEU A 628 3.06 19.73 -6.43
CA LEU A 628 2.11 19.60 -7.52
C LEU A 628 2.62 18.60 -8.56
N GLY A 629 1.76 17.67 -8.96
CA GLY A 629 2.01 16.77 -10.08
C GLY A 629 1.97 17.49 -11.42
N ASP A 630 2.31 16.78 -12.48
CA ASP A 630 2.50 17.42 -13.79
C ASP A 630 1.19 17.90 -14.40
N VAL A 631 0.08 17.15 -14.22
CA VAL A 631 -1.27 17.58 -14.70
C VAL A 631 -1.71 18.87 -14.02
N MET A 632 -1.44 19.00 -12.72
CA MET A 632 -1.79 20.21 -11.98
C MET A 632 -0.91 21.41 -12.39
N LYS A 633 0.36 21.20 -12.72
CA LYS A 633 1.25 22.25 -13.27
C LYS A 633 0.79 22.71 -14.64
N GLU A 634 0.40 21.79 -15.53
CA GLU A 634 -0.17 22.13 -16.84
C GLU A 634 -1.47 22.94 -16.69
N SER A 635 -2.31 22.54 -15.76
CA SER A 635 -3.56 23.25 -15.46
C SER A 635 -3.31 24.68 -14.96
N ALA A 636 -2.27 24.90 -14.13
CA ALA A 636 -1.84 26.23 -13.73
C ALA A 636 -1.33 27.07 -14.91
N GLN A 637 -0.57 26.44 -15.83
CA GLN A 637 -0.09 27.10 -17.05
C GLN A 637 -1.25 27.47 -18.00
N ALA A 638 -2.25 26.61 -18.14
CA ALA A 638 -3.45 26.92 -18.88
C ALA A 638 -4.19 28.12 -18.29
N GLY A 639 -4.29 28.18 -16.96
CA GLY A 639 -4.91 29.29 -16.23
C GLY A 639 -4.21 30.62 -16.46
N ILE A 640 -2.88 30.67 -16.34
CA ILE A 640 -2.14 31.94 -16.57
C ILE A 640 -2.18 32.35 -18.04
N SER A 641 -2.17 31.39 -18.97
CA SER A 641 -2.29 31.67 -20.41
C SER A 641 -3.66 32.27 -20.75
N TYR A 642 -4.73 31.75 -20.13
CA TYR A 642 -6.07 32.31 -20.27
C TYR A 642 -6.08 33.77 -19.75
N ILE A 643 -5.57 34.02 -18.52
CA ILE A 643 -5.57 35.36 -17.92
C ILE A 643 -4.82 36.35 -18.81
N ARG A 644 -3.68 35.96 -19.40
CA ARG A 644 -2.95 36.78 -20.38
C ARG A 644 -3.78 37.10 -21.61
N SER A 645 -4.57 36.16 -22.11
CA SER A 645 -5.41 36.35 -23.31
C SER A 645 -6.59 37.32 -23.08
N VAL A 646 -6.99 37.51 -21.83
CA VAL A 646 -8.12 38.40 -21.45
C VAL A 646 -7.66 39.60 -20.61
N SER A 647 -6.36 39.94 -20.67
CA SER A 647 -5.76 41.03 -19.89
C SER A 647 -6.48 42.36 -20.04
N GLU A 648 -6.86 42.74 -21.28
CA GLU A 648 -7.59 43.97 -21.55
C GLU A 648 -8.95 44.02 -20.80
N GLN A 649 -9.67 42.88 -20.78
CA GLN A 649 -10.98 42.79 -20.12
C GLN A 649 -10.90 43.09 -18.61
N TYR A 650 -9.78 42.72 -17.99
CA TYR A 650 -9.56 42.91 -16.55
C TYR A 650 -8.67 44.12 -16.26
N GLN A 651 -8.38 44.94 -17.24
CA GLN A 651 -7.54 46.16 -17.10
C GLN A 651 -6.14 45.86 -16.57
N ILE A 652 -5.58 44.69 -16.94
CA ILE A 652 -4.23 44.31 -16.55
C ILE A 652 -3.26 44.97 -17.54
N PRO A 653 -2.24 45.75 -17.07
CA PRO A 653 -1.28 46.39 -17.93
C PRO A 653 -0.49 45.39 -18.79
N ASP A 654 -0.15 45.74 -20.04
CA ASP A 654 0.59 44.86 -20.97
C ASP A 654 1.94 44.41 -20.43
N ASP A 655 2.61 45.26 -19.66
CA ASP A 655 3.91 44.98 -19.07
C ASP A 655 3.82 44.24 -17.71
N PHE A 656 2.62 43.97 -17.21
CA PHE A 656 2.41 43.34 -15.91
C PHE A 656 3.15 42.01 -15.78
N PHE A 657 2.97 41.12 -16.76
CA PHE A 657 3.58 39.78 -16.74
C PHE A 657 5.09 39.77 -17.00
N THR A 658 5.69 40.90 -17.32
CA THR A 658 7.16 41.04 -17.45
C THR A 658 7.81 41.69 -16.23
N ARG A 659 7.00 42.39 -15.41
CA ARG A 659 7.47 43.12 -14.22
C ARG A 659 7.08 42.50 -12.90
N HIS A 660 6.21 41.47 -12.92
CA HIS A 660 5.76 40.82 -11.70
C HIS A 660 5.97 39.31 -11.81
N ASP A 661 6.49 38.74 -10.74
CA ASP A 661 6.51 37.31 -10.52
C ASP A 661 5.19 36.88 -9.89
N ILE A 662 4.67 35.73 -10.31
CA ILE A 662 3.46 35.13 -9.77
C ILE A 662 3.87 33.81 -9.12
N HIS A 663 3.54 33.66 -7.85
CA HIS A 663 3.83 32.47 -7.07
C HIS A 663 2.53 31.85 -6.58
N ILE A 664 2.25 30.61 -7.02
CA ILE A 664 1.15 29.79 -6.51
C ILE A 664 1.73 28.82 -5.48
N HIS A 665 1.14 28.84 -4.30
CA HIS A 665 1.42 27.88 -3.24
C HIS A 665 0.17 27.13 -2.84
N ILE A 666 0.26 25.80 -2.75
CA ILE A 666 -0.80 24.98 -2.18
C ILE A 666 -0.21 24.34 -0.93
N PRO A 667 -0.64 24.79 0.27
CA PRO A 667 -0.15 24.26 1.55
C PRO A 667 -0.30 22.75 1.69
N GLU A 668 0.24 22.17 2.78
CA GLU A 668 0.34 20.71 3.00
C GLU A 668 1.29 19.98 2.06
N GLY A 669 2.53 20.44 1.99
CA GLY A 669 3.59 19.88 1.14
C GLY A 669 3.97 18.40 1.43
N ALA A 670 3.40 17.77 2.44
CA ALA A 670 3.63 16.35 2.73
C ALA A 670 2.80 15.39 1.85
N VAL A 671 1.77 15.90 1.16
CA VAL A 671 0.87 15.10 0.32
C VAL A 671 1.00 15.53 -1.14
N PRO A 672 1.43 14.65 -2.05
CA PRO A 672 1.43 14.93 -3.47
C PRO A 672 0.01 15.24 -3.96
N LYS A 673 -0.11 16.27 -4.81
CA LYS A 673 -1.39 16.72 -5.36
C LYS A 673 -1.31 16.71 -6.86
N ASP A 674 -2.22 16.01 -7.52
CA ASP A 674 -2.30 15.99 -8.97
C ASP A 674 -3.75 15.96 -9.45
N GLY A 675 -3.99 16.46 -10.66
CA GLY A 675 -5.28 16.46 -11.33
C GLY A 675 -5.66 17.80 -11.93
N PRO A 676 -6.50 17.81 -12.99
CA PRO A 676 -6.87 19.02 -13.73
C PRO A 676 -7.95 19.85 -13.01
N SER A 677 -8.67 19.28 -12.04
CA SER A 677 -9.87 19.87 -11.43
C SER A 677 -9.62 21.10 -10.55
N ALA A 678 -8.37 21.44 -10.26
CA ALA A 678 -7.99 22.66 -9.54
C ALA A 678 -7.73 23.85 -10.49
N GLY A 679 -7.79 23.67 -11.79
CA GLY A 679 -7.44 24.68 -12.79
C GLY A 679 -8.27 25.96 -12.65
N VAL A 680 -9.58 25.82 -12.52
CA VAL A 680 -10.47 26.95 -12.28
C VAL A 680 -10.10 27.69 -10.97
N THR A 681 -9.84 26.98 -9.92
CA THR A 681 -9.50 27.54 -8.61
C THR A 681 -8.18 28.33 -8.68
N MET A 682 -7.17 27.77 -9.34
CA MET A 682 -5.88 28.45 -9.54
C MET A 682 -6.04 29.70 -10.40
N ALA A 683 -6.85 29.66 -11.46
CA ALA A 683 -7.10 30.80 -12.31
C ALA A 683 -7.82 31.93 -11.57
N ILE A 684 -8.83 31.61 -10.75
CA ILE A 684 -9.54 32.61 -9.93
C ILE A 684 -8.60 33.20 -8.87
N ALA A 685 -7.76 32.40 -8.22
CA ALA A 685 -6.79 32.87 -7.25
C ALA A 685 -5.76 33.82 -7.88
N MET A 686 -5.25 33.46 -9.08
CA MET A 686 -4.36 34.35 -9.83
C MET A 686 -5.04 35.66 -10.22
N LEU A 687 -6.26 35.57 -10.76
CA LEU A 687 -7.00 36.75 -11.17
C LEU A 687 -7.32 37.68 -9.99
N SER A 688 -7.69 37.09 -8.83
CA SER A 688 -7.86 37.82 -7.58
C SER A 688 -6.58 38.55 -7.16
N ALA A 689 -5.45 37.85 -7.16
CA ALA A 689 -4.16 38.41 -6.78
C ALA A 689 -3.69 39.53 -7.71
N ILE A 690 -3.93 39.38 -9.03
CA ILE A 690 -3.56 40.35 -10.06
C ILE A 690 -4.45 41.59 -10.00
N THR A 691 -5.76 41.40 -9.80
CA THR A 691 -6.74 42.51 -9.82
C THR A 691 -6.95 43.15 -8.45
N GLY A 692 -6.42 42.54 -7.37
CA GLY A 692 -6.66 43.01 -5.99
C GLY A 692 -8.07 42.78 -5.46
N LYS A 693 -8.92 42.04 -6.20
CA LYS A 693 -10.31 41.76 -5.80
C LYS A 693 -10.36 40.61 -4.80
N LYS A 694 -11.09 40.79 -3.72
CA LYS A 694 -11.27 39.77 -2.68
C LYS A 694 -12.17 38.64 -3.16
N VAL A 695 -11.82 37.40 -2.79
CA VAL A 695 -12.65 36.21 -2.99
C VAL A 695 -13.41 35.93 -1.69
N ARG A 696 -14.68 35.57 -1.81
CA ARG A 696 -15.55 35.22 -0.69
C ARG A 696 -15.06 33.98 0.02
N ALA A 697 -15.00 34.03 1.34
CA ALA A 697 -14.55 32.94 2.21
C ALA A 697 -15.49 31.72 2.25
N ASP A 698 -16.77 31.92 1.89
CA ASP A 698 -17.80 30.87 1.91
C ASP A 698 -18.05 30.21 0.54
N VAL A 699 -17.19 30.49 -0.45
CA VAL A 699 -17.25 29.93 -1.79
C VAL A 699 -16.10 28.93 -1.99
N ALA A 700 -16.41 27.77 -2.54
CA ALA A 700 -15.43 26.83 -3.09
C ALA A 700 -15.75 26.49 -4.53
N MET A 701 -14.76 26.01 -5.25
CA MET A 701 -14.94 25.71 -6.67
C MET A 701 -14.11 24.50 -7.10
N THR A 702 -14.54 23.89 -8.19
CA THR A 702 -13.81 22.81 -8.85
C THR A 702 -14.15 22.80 -10.34
N GLY A 703 -13.19 22.50 -11.17
CA GLY A 703 -13.35 22.46 -12.61
C GLY A 703 -12.00 22.47 -13.32
N GLU A 704 -11.94 21.83 -14.46
CA GLU A 704 -10.82 21.95 -15.39
C GLU A 704 -10.99 23.20 -16.24
N ILE A 705 -9.90 23.90 -16.48
CA ILE A 705 -9.90 25.15 -17.29
C ILE A 705 -9.31 24.89 -18.67
N THR A 706 -9.91 25.51 -19.70
CA THR A 706 -9.32 25.60 -21.04
C THR A 706 -8.63 26.94 -21.27
N LEU A 707 -7.79 27.02 -22.30
CA LEU A 707 -7.14 28.28 -22.74
C LEU A 707 -8.13 29.40 -23.13
N ARG A 708 -9.42 29.09 -23.27
CA ARG A 708 -10.50 30.02 -23.59
C ARG A 708 -11.44 30.31 -22.41
N GLY A 709 -11.06 29.90 -21.20
CA GLY A 709 -11.84 30.13 -19.99
C GLY A 709 -13.11 29.29 -19.86
N ARG A 710 -13.26 28.22 -20.66
CA ARG A 710 -14.36 27.27 -20.49
C ARG A 710 -14.07 26.35 -19.32
N VAL A 711 -15.11 25.97 -18.59
CA VAL A 711 -15.05 25.04 -17.48
C VAL A 711 -15.47 23.65 -17.96
N LEU A 712 -14.58 22.68 -17.84
CA LEU A 712 -14.81 21.29 -18.26
C LEU A 712 -15.26 20.42 -17.08
N PRO A 713 -16.01 19.34 -17.35
CA PRO A 713 -16.52 18.43 -16.33
C PRO A 713 -15.40 17.69 -15.60
N ILE A 714 -15.68 17.31 -14.35
CA ILE A 714 -14.73 16.64 -13.46
C ILE A 714 -15.42 15.49 -12.73
N GLY A 715 -14.61 14.56 -12.18
CA GLY A 715 -15.10 13.45 -11.36
C GLY A 715 -15.08 13.73 -9.85
N GLY A 716 -15.66 12.81 -9.07
CA GLY A 716 -15.65 12.82 -7.60
C GLY A 716 -16.49 13.93 -6.98
N LEU A 717 -17.60 14.34 -7.61
CA LEU A 717 -18.43 15.45 -7.12
C LEU A 717 -19.11 15.16 -5.80
N LYS A 718 -19.49 13.91 -5.54
CA LYS A 718 -20.10 13.51 -4.25
C LYS A 718 -19.15 13.79 -3.09
N GLU A 719 -17.92 13.35 -3.20
CA GLU A 719 -16.89 13.55 -2.19
C GLU A 719 -16.51 15.03 -2.05
N LYS A 720 -16.37 15.72 -3.16
CA LYS A 720 -16.03 17.15 -3.19
C LYS A 720 -17.11 18.02 -2.55
N THR A 721 -18.37 17.80 -2.88
CA THR A 721 -19.49 18.55 -2.29
C THR A 721 -19.66 18.26 -0.79
N LEU A 722 -19.42 17.00 -0.39
CA LEU A 722 -19.41 16.61 1.02
C LEU A 722 -18.29 17.30 1.79
N ALA A 723 -17.09 17.38 1.21
CA ALA A 723 -15.96 18.10 1.81
C ALA A 723 -16.27 19.60 1.97
N ALA A 724 -16.87 20.23 0.95
CA ALA A 724 -17.31 21.62 1.01
C ALA A 724 -18.31 21.86 2.16
N LYS A 725 -19.31 20.99 2.29
CA LYS A 725 -20.28 21.04 3.38
C LYS A 725 -19.64 20.94 4.76
N ASN A 726 -18.71 19.98 4.92
CA ASN A 726 -18.02 19.75 6.20
C ASN A 726 -17.09 20.90 6.57
N ALA A 727 -16.49 21.57 5.59
CA ALA A 727 -15.69 22.78 5.77
C ALA A 727 -16.53 24.02 6.11
N GLY A 728 -17.87 23.92 6.02
CA GLY A 728 -18.79 25.06 6.26
C GLY A 728 -18.88 26.04 5.09
N ILE A 729 -18.54 25.61 3.89
CA ILE A 729 -18.76 26.32 2.63
C ILE A 729 -20.26 26.39 2.37
N ARG A 730 -20.73 27.50 1.83
CA ARG A 730 -22.15 27.72 1.49
C ARG A 730 -22.40 27.61 0.00
N THR A 731 -21.50 28.12 -0.82
CA THR A 731 -21.65 28.16 -2.26
C THR A 731 -20.56 27.31 -2.92
N VAL A 732 -20.94 26.39 -3.79
CA VAL A 732 -20.02 25.52 -4.54
C VAL A 732 -20.23 25.74 -6.03
N CYS A 733 -19.16 26.20 -6.71
CA CYS A 733 -19.17 26.36 -8.16
C CYS A 733 -18.69 25.05 -8.82
N VAL A 734 -19.50 24.49 -9.70
CA VAL A 734 -19.25 23.23 -10.41
C VAL A 734 -19.43 23.44 -11.91
N PRO A 735 -18.79 22.62 -12.76
CA PRO A 735 -19.01 22.70 -14.22
C PRO A 735 -20.48 22.44 -14.59
N GLY A 736 -21.03 23.21 -15.51
CA GLY A 736 -22.43 23.05 -15.98
C GLY A 736 -22.72 21.66 -16.52
N LYS A 737 -21.75 21.02 -17.18
CA LYS A 737 -21.90 19.66 -17.72
C LYS A 737 -22.01 18.56 -16.65
N ASN A 738 -21.69 18.87 -15.39
CA ASN A 738 -21.87 17.96 -14.26
C ASN A 738 -23.25 18.11 -13.56
N GLU A 739 -24.21 18.79 -14.16
CA GLU A 739 -25.56 18.95 -13.61
C GLU A 739 -26.20 17.60 -13.26
N LYS A 740 -26.06 16.61 -14.15
CA LYS A 740 -26.59 15.25 -13.91
C LYS A 740 -25.99 14.61 -12.67
N ASP A 741 -24.66 14.72 -12.48
CA ASP A 741 -23.99 14.16 -11.32
C ASP A 741 -24.47 14.83 -10.01
N ILE A 742 -24.79 16.11 -10.07
CA ILE A 742 -25.36 16.86 -8.94
C ILE A 742 -26.81 16.44 -8.69
N GLU A 743 -27.59 16.15 -9.72
CA GLU A 743 -28.98 15.67 -9.55
C GLU A 743 -29.04 14.35 -8.82
N GLU A 744 -28.09 13.45 -9.03
CA GLU A 744 -27.96 12.15 -8.39
C GLU A 744 -27.53 12.23 -6.91
N LEU A 745 -27.00 13.39 -6.44
CA LEU A 745 -26.62 13.55 -5.06
C LEU A 745 -27.85 13.52 -4.12
N SER A 746 -27.68 12.89 -2.96
CA SER A 746 -28.73 12.83 -1.95
C SER A 746 -29.17 14.23 -1.50
N ALA A 747 -30.45 14.37 -1.15
CA ALA A 747 -31.01 15.62 -0.63
C ALA A 747 -30.26 16.12 0.62
N GLU A 748 -29.68 15.21 1.40
CA GLU A 748 -28.88 15.55 2.58
C GLU A 748 -27.60 16.30 2.21
N ILE A 749 -26.93 15.92 1.12
CA ILE A 749 -25.69 16.61 0.67
C ILE A 749 -26.05 18.01 0.14
N LYS A 750 -27.11 18.08 -0.67
CA LYS A 750 -27.58 19.36 -1.27
C LYS A 750 -28.11 20.35 -0.23
N LYS A 751 -28.63 19.84 0.90
CA LYS A 751 -29.12 20.69 1.97
C LYS A 751 -27.99 21.57 2.50
N ASP A 752 -28.23 22.85 2.62
CA ASP A 752 -27.31 23.88 3.11
C ASP A 752 -26.16 24.26 2.14
N LEU A 753 -26.17 23.74 0.89
CA LEU A 753 -25.26 24.12 -0.17
C LEU A 753 -26.02 24.80 -1.32
N GLU A 754 -25.52 25.95 -1.73
CA GLU A 754 -25.91 26.60 -2.99
C GLU A 754 -24.98 26.13 -4.10
N ILE A 755 -25.52 25.39 -5.06
CA ILE A 755 -24.75 24.90 -6.21
C ILE A 755 -24.88 25.90 -7.35
N VAL A 756 -23.74 26.37 -7.86
CA VAL A 756 -23.66 27.27 -9.01
C VAL A 756 -23.04 26.53 -10.17
N TYR A 757 -23.78 26.37 -11.23
CA TYR A 757 -23.31 25.77 -12.48
C TYR A 757 -22.59 26.82 -13.31
N ALA A 758 -21.40 26.49 -13.79
CA ALA A 758 -20.56 27.40 -14.56
C ALA A 758 -20.07 26.73 -15.86
N ASP A 759 -20.26 27.39 -16.97
CA ASP A 759 -19.69 27.01 -18.27
C ASP A 759 -18.40 27.77 -18.57
N THR A 760 -18.26 28.94 -17.93
CA THR A 760 -17.10 29.83 -18.10
C THR A 760 -16.58 30.33 -16.76
N ILE A 761 -15.34 30.84 -16.75
CA ILE A 761 -14.77 31.48 -15.58
C ILE A 761 -15.57 32.69 -15.13
N GLU A 762 -16.13 33.45 -16.09
CA GLU A 762 -16.94 34.64 -15.79
C GLU A 762 -18.16 34.30 -14.93
N ASP A 763 -18.76 33.14 -15.09
CA ASP A 763 -19.91 32.73 -14.29
C ASP A 763 -19.49 32.53 -12.82
N ILE A 764 -18.29 31.98 -12.61
CA ILE A 764 -17.73 31.78 -11.27
C ILE A 764 -17.32 33.13 -10.65
N LEU A 765 -16.71 34.03 -11.41
CA LEU A 765 -16.30 35.35 -10.93
C LEU A 765 -17.45 36.19 -10.39
N LYS A 766 -18.64 36.12 -11.03
CA LYS A 766 -19.86 36.82 -10.58
C LYS A 766 -20.27 36.43 -9.15
N VAL A 767 -19.92 35.23 -8.72
CA VAL A 767 -20.30 34.65 -7.43
C VAL A 767 -19.14 34.66 -6.45
N ALA A 768 -17.92 34.43 -6.92
CA ALA A 768 -16.75 34.27 -6.07
C ALA A 768 -16.17 35.60 -5.61
N PHE A 769 -16.21 36.66 -6.42
CA PHE A 769 -15.72 37.94 -6.02
C PHE A 769 -16.72 38.67 -5.13
N VAL A 770 -16.20 39.36 -4.13
CA VAL A 770 -16.97 40.26 -3.27
C VAL A 770 -17.50 41.41 -4.14
N LYS A 771 -18.82 41.63 -4.10
CA LYS A 771 -19.42 42.79 -4.78
C LYS A 771 -19.02 44.04 -4.02
N GLU A 772 -18.40 45.02 -4.67
CA GLU A 772 -18.10 46.34 -4.13
C GLU A 772 -19.38 47.08 -3.76
#